data_88a0d77532e8fc07463ab8916abef00e
#
_entry.id   88a0d77532e8fc07463ab8916abef00e
#
_cell.length_a   1.000
_cell.length_b   1.000
_cell.length_c   1.000
_cell.angle_alpha   90.00
_cell.angle_beta   90.00
_cell.angle_gamma   90.00
#
_symmetry.space_group_name_H-M   'P 1'
#
loop_
_entity.id
_entity.type
_entity.pdbx_description
1 polymer ?
#
loop_
_entity_poly.entity_id
_entity_poly.type
_entity_poly.pdbx_seq_one_letter_code
_entity_poly.pdbx_strand_id
1 'polypeptide(L)'
;PHLSKDYPLYANTRSNYYQNNSCSRLMDKRQSPLLNQTLDEHLLGVQAHATLVARSLPSLTRSLPALKNHKPLKKRSADPRFAWQDKAADLAASVSARAAHGGAFIVNMASTGCGKTLGNARIMNALADPGTGLRCAFAMGLRTLTLQTGRVFQNDLQLSDEQLAIQVGGAASRALFEYWEQQAEATGSASGQALLDEAGTVLYEGNDQHPLLQRLTDDAKAHALIAAPLLVCTVDHLTPATESLRGGRQIAPMLRLLTGDLVLDEPDDFDMADLPALTRLVHWAGLLGSRVLLSSATLPPALVEGLFLAYRAGRSVYQRHRSERPSEPVNICCLWIDEFHQATQGCADGAAFREAHTRYVHKRVAKLQQAEVRRLAQIAPLPENWHSMEEAERRKDFARLVLEQAWQLHQHPHNHSTDTASGKRVSLGLIRMANIAPLYDVALAMYAPDALPPELQGQVRIHLCVYHSQFPLLLRSAIEQQLDTLLNRRGARVDHDPALHRPALRALIDSHPEPHHLFIVLGSPVTEVGRDHDYDWAVVEPSSMRSLIQLAGRVRRHRPGAVGGVNMVVLDSNLRHYKMPDKPAYEKPGFETEHAPFQLKSHHLHDLLARAIGTNAAWAVDAQPRIALPADNKLLPSRRWTDLEHARMHDSLLPKPQGTATPTHAACLQWHEPQPETPRSLWLTGLLPQFQRFRQDDQKRDDVALLPDEEEETLLLHRVQDGERRYEKLYVPIHQSLCHPVPAAQLASPSVSPWPQVGLMEELAALAQAQ
;
A
#
# COMPACT_ATOMS: atom_id res chain seq x y z
N PRO A 1 -47.79 -14.52 8.01
CA PRO A 1 -48.59 -14.33 9.20
C PRO A 1 -48.87 -12.85 9.39
N HIS A 2 -50.13 -12.48 9.32
CA HIS A 2 -50.54 -11.13 9.62
C HIS A 2 -50.49 -10.96 11.15
N LEU A 3 -49.66 -10.05 11.62
CA LEU A 3 -49.68 -9.62 12.99
C LEU A 3 -50.95 -8.78 13.18
N SER A 4 -51.69 -9.02 14.25
CA SER A 4 -52.92 -8.29 14.57
C SER A 4 -52.60 -6.80 14.79
N LYS A 5 -53.49 -5.92 14.35
CA LYS A 5 -53.43 -4.49 14.65
C LYS A 5 -53.44 -4.18 16.16
N ASP A 6 -53.84 -5.14 16.96
CA ASP A 6 -53.91 -5.01 18.42
C ASP A 6 -52.55 -5.15 19.11
N TYR A 7 -51.52 -5.56 18.37
CA TYR A 7 -50.12 -5.66 18.85
C TYR A 7 -49.13 -4.95 17.91
N PRO A 8 -49.22 -3.65 17.75
CA PRO A 8 -48.34 -2.91 16.86
C PRO A 8 -46.93 -2.88 17.44
N LEU A 9 -46.05 -3.68 16.86
CA LEU A 9 -44.63 -3.57 17.07
C LEU A 9 -44.02 -2.77 15.91
N TYR A 10 -43.13 -1.87 16.23
CA TYR A 10 -42.58 -0.93 15.28
C TYR A 10 -41.06 -1.11 15.14
N ALA A 11 -40.59 -1.06 13.92
CA ALA A 11 -39.17 -1.15 13.61
C ALA A 11 -38.71 0.01 12.72
N ASN A 12 -37.51 0.48 12.95
CA ASN A 12 -36.91 1.52 12.16
C ASN A 12 -35.97 0.93 11.10
N THR A 13 -36.31 1.03 9.84
CA THR A 13 -35.55 0.54 8.72
C THR A 13 -34.85 1.65 7.93
N ARG A 14 -35.17 2.92 8.15
CA ARG A 14 -34.66 4.03 7.34
C ARG A 14 -33.61 4.86 8.03
N SER A 15 -33.00 4.42 9.07
CA SER A 15 -32.51 5.43 9.89
C SER A 15 -31.00 5.62 9.95
N ASN A 16 -30.64 6.72 9.48
CA ASN A 16 -29.50 7.48 9.94
C ASN A 16 -29.67 8.17 11.30
N TYR A 17 -30.87 8.19 11.85
CA TYR A 17 -31.23 8.92 13.07
C TYR A 17 -31.45 8.04 14.32
N TYR A 18 -31.14 6.73 14.24
CA TYR A 18 -31.59 5.79 15.28
C TYR A 18 -30.43 4.97 15.83
N GLN A 19 -30.43 4.83 17.14
CA GLN A 19 -29.49 3.97 17.84
C GLN A 19 -29.91 2.50 17.82
N ASN A 20 -31.16 2.24 17.59
CA ASN A 20 -31.72 0.92 17.36
C ASN A 20 -32.73 0.95 16.19
N ASN A 21 -33.08 -0.19 15.65
CA ASN A 21 -33.93 -0.27 14.47
C ASN A 21 -35.44 -0.07 14.74
N SER A 22 -35.82 0.32 15.93
CA SER A 22 -37.21 0.36 16.32
C SER A 22 -37.80 1.77 16.47
N CYS A 23 -37.00 2.80 16.67
CA CYS A 23 -37.54 4.13 16.93
C CYS A 23 -36.69 5.27 16.33
N SER A 24 -37.35 6.41 16.15
CA SER A 24 -36.77 7.64 15.63
C SER A 24 -36.08 8.46 16.72
N ARG A 25 -35.09 9.28 16.36
CA ARG A 25 -34.59 10.35 17.22
C ARG A 25 -35.63 11.49 17.39
N LEU A 26 -36.59 11.55 16.49
CA LEU A 26 -37.70 12.47 16.63
C LEU A 26 -38.55 12.04 17.80
N MET A 27 -38.89 13.00 18.62
CA MET A 27 -39.75 12.80 19.77
C MET A 27 -41.14 13.36 19.47
N ASP A 28 -42.16 12.71 19.97
CA ASP A 28 -43.51 13.25 19.99
C ASP A 28 -43.63 14.37 21.06
N LYS A 29 -44.83 14.98 21.15
CA LYS A 29 -45.13 16.02 22.17
C LYS A 29 -45.01 15.49 23.62
N ARG A 30 -44.93 14.16 23.82
CA ARG A 30 -44.74 13.51 25.12
C ARG A 30 -43.31 13.06 25.37
N GLN A 31 -42.37 13.50 24.52
CA GLN A 31 -40.95 13.09 24.54
C GLN A 31 -40.76 11.57 24.37
N SER A 32 -41.70 10.90 23.72
CA SER A 32 -41.55 9.50 23.33
C SER A 32 -40.97 9.38 21.92
N PRO A 33 -40.08 8.41 21.66
CA PRO A 33 -39.56 8.20 20.33
C PRO A 33 -40.65 7.88 19.31
N LEU A 34 -40.61 8.58 18.17
CA LEU A 34 -41.50 8.26 17.06
C LEU A 34 -41.05 6.94 16.41
N LEU A 35 -42.01 6.06 16.18
CA LEU A 35 -41.79 4.78 15.53
C LEU A 35 -41.92 4.91 14.01
N ASN A 36 -41.11 4.15 13.25
CA ASN A 36 -41.03 4.31 11.79
C ASN A 36 -42.07 3.53 11.03
N GLN A 37 -42.31 2.30 11.45
CA GLN A 37 -43.19 1.37 10.76
C GLN A 37 -43.66 0.28 11.72
N THR A 38 -44.74 -0.42 11.36
CA THR A 38 -45.18 -1.58 12.11
C THR A 38 -44.28 -2.77 11.93
N LEU A 39 -44.27 -3.72 12.86
CA LEU A 39 -43.41 -4.90 12.77
C LEU A 39 -43.74 -5.77 11.56
N ASP A 40 -45.03 -5.91 11.23
CA ASP A 40 -45.49 -6.66 10.06
C ASP A 40 -45.04 -6.00 8.75
N GLU A 41 -45.13 -4.68 8.62
CA GLU A 41 -44.56 -3.95 7.49
C GLU A 41 -43.08 -4.20 7.37
N HIS A 42 -42.33 -4.17 8.48
CA HIS A 42 -40.89 -4.47 8.50
C HIS A 42 -40.59 -5.89 8.04
N LEU A 43 -41.27 -6.89 8.63
CA LEU A 43 -41.03 -8.29 8.31
C LEU A 43 -41.41 -8.63 6.87
N LEU A 44 -42.50 -8.11 6.36
CA LEU A 44 -42.93 -8.27 4.97
C LEU A 44 -41.97 -7.58 4.02
N GLY A 45 -41.52 -6.38 4.38
CA GLY A 45 -40.49 -5.67 3.62
C GLY A 45 -39.16 -6.45 3.53
N VAL A 46 -38.68 -6.95 4.66
CA VAL A 46 -37.46 -7.80 4.71
C VAL A 46 -37.65 -9.04 3.86
N GLN A 47 -38.76 -9.75 3.96
CA GLN A 47 -39.06 -10.93 3.16
C GLN A 47 -39.07 -10.60 1.65
N ALA A 48 -39.76 -9.53 1.26
CA ALA A 48 -39.84 -9.12 -0.15
C ALA A 48 -38.46 -8.80 -0.73
N HIS A 49 -37.67 -7.99 -0.03
CA HIS A 49 -36.32 -7.61 -0.45
C HIS A 49 -35.36 -8.80 -0.45
N ALA A 50 -35.36 -9.64 0.58
CA ALA A 50 -34.55 -10.83 0.62
C ALA A 50 -34.85 -11.81 -0.52
N THR A 51 -36.16 -11.99 -0.82
CA THR A 51 -36.59 -12.83 -1.94
C THR A 51 -36.13 -12.25 -3.29
N LEU A 52 -36.23 -10.94 -3.48
CA LEU A 52 -35.76 -10.27 -4.68
C LEU A 52 -34.26 -10.47 -4.88
N VAL A 53 -33.47 -10.24 -3.83
CA VAL A 53 -32.01 -10.43 -3.86
C VAL A 53 -31.69 -11.89 -4.19
N ALA A 54 -32.27 -12.84 -3.47
CA ALA A 54 -32.02 -14.27 -3.68
C ALA A 54 -32.33 -14.73 -5.11
N ARG A 55 -33.42 -14.25 -5.69
CA ARG A 55 -33.81 -14.54 -7.09
C ARG A 55 -32.88 -13.87 -8.11
N SER A 56 -32.33 -12.72 -7.78
CA SER A 56 -31.48 -11.95 -8.70
C SER A 56 -30.01 -12.40 -8.68
N LEU A 57 -29.52 -13.01 -7.58
CA LEU A 57 -28.13 -13.44 -7.43
C LEU A 57 -27.62 -14.30 -8.60
N PRO A 58 -28.34 -15.31 -9.14
CA PRO A 58 -27.86 -16.14 -10.23
C PRO A 58 -27.61 -15.37 -11.54
N SER A 59 -28.35 -14.30 -11.78
CA SER A 59 -28.24 -13.47 -12.98
C SER A 59 -27.38 -12.21 -12.79
N LEU A 60 -27.01 -11.91 -11.55
CA LEU A 60 -26.38 -10.63 -11.19
C LEU A 60 -25.09 -10.38 -11.98
N THR A 61 -24.21 -11.37 -12.07
CA THR A 61 -22.95 -11.26 -12.83
C THR A 61 -23.17 -10.91 -14.33
N ARG A 62 -24.28 -11.37 -14.91
CA ARG A 62 -24.61 -11.11 -16.32
C ARG A 62 -25.31 -9.77 -16.52
N SER A 63 -26.04 -9.28 -15.50
CA SER A 63 -26.83 -8.06 -15.59
C SER A 63 -26.03 -6.80 -15.22
N LEU A 64 -24.96 -6.93 -14.44
CA LEU A 64 -24.11 -5.81 -14.07
C LEU A 64 -23.21 -5.36 -15.23
N PRO A 65 -22.87 -4.05 -15.29
CA PRO A 65 -21.93 -3.53 -16.29
C PRO A 65 -20.58 -4.25 -16.25
N ALA A 66 -20.04 -4.56 -17.41
CA ALA A 66 -18.75 -5.22 -17.57
C ALA A 66 -17.98 -4.64 -18.76
N LEU A 67 -16.66 -4.66 -18.69
CA LEU A 67 -15.81 -4.14 -19.74
C LEU A 67 -15.67 -5.18 -20.85
N LYS A 68 -16.35 -4.96 -21.99
CA LYS A 68 -16.35 -5.86 -23.14
C LYS A 68 -15.51 -5.30 -24.27
N ASN A 69 -14.67 -6.13 -24.86
CA ASN A 69 -13.90 -5.80 -26.07
C ASN A 69 -13.08 -4.50 -26.01
N HIS A 70 -12.59 -4.14 -24.84
CA HIS A 70 -11.84 -2.91 -24.65
C HIS A 70 -10.49 -2.93 -25.39
N LYS A 71 -10.37 -2.10 -26.44
CA LYS A 71 -9.20 -2.11 -27.34
C LYS A 71 -7.87 -1.84 -26.64
N PRO A 72 -7.73 -0.87 -25.71
CA PRO A 72 -6.47 -0.61 -25.02
C PRO A 72 -5.93 -1.82 -24.25
N LEU A 73 -6.80 -2.63 -23.62
CA LEU A 73 -6.37 -3.86 -22.92
C LEU A 73 -5.87 -4.97 -23.86
N LYS A 74 -6.31 -4.95 -25.12
CA LYS A 74 -5.90 -5.91 -26.15
C LYS A 74 -4.72 -5.44 -27.00
N LYS A 75 -4.36 -4.15 -26.91
CA LYS A 75 -3.26 -3.56 -27.67
C LYS A 75 -1.93 -4.16 -27.21
N ARG A 76 -1.16 -4.71 -28.16
CA ARG A 76 0.18 -5.22 -27.89
C ARG A 76 1.17 -4.09 -27.59
N SER A 77 2.14 -4.38 -26.75
CA SER A 77 3.16 -3.40 -26.38
C SER A 77 4.12 -3.18 -27.56
N ALA A 78 4.37 -1.91 -27.90
CA ALA A 78 5.39 -1.55 -28.87
C ALA A 78 6.82 -1.52 -28.25
N ASP A 79 6.91 -1.37 -26.94
CA ASP A 79 8.17 -1.33 -26.21
C ASP A 79 8.59 -2.75 -25.77
N PRO A 80 9.76 -3.24 -26.21
CA PRO A 80 10.27 -4.58 -25.85
C PRO A 80 10.33 -4.85 -24.34
N ARG A 81 10.51 -3.82 -23.52
CA ARG A 81 10.54 -3.94 -22.05
C ARG A 81 9.20 -4.45 -21.49
N PHE A 82 8.10 -4.21 -22.19
CA PHE A 82 6.76 -4.60 -21.78
C PHE A 82 6.20 -5.78 -22.58
N ALA A 83 6.97 -6.39 -23.48
CA ALA A 83 6.56 -7.54 -24.30
C ALA A 83 6.14 -8.76 -23.42
N TRP A 84 6.61 -8.85 -22.19
CA TRP A 84 6.21 -9.88 -21.24
C TRP A 84 4.71 -9.82 -20.92
N GLN A 85 4.09 -8.62 -20.93
CA GLN A 85 2.64 -8.45 -20.70
C GLN A 85 1.81 -9.13 -21.77
N ASP A 86 2.27 -9.08 -23.02
CA ASP A 86 1.60 -9.74 -24.15
C ASP A 86 1.67 -11.26 -24.01
N LYS A 87 2.86 -11.79 -23.66
CA LYS A 87 3.07 -13.23 -23.41
C LYS A 87 2.22 -13.72 -22.23
N ALA A 88 2.12 -12.90 -21.17
CA ALA A 88 1.32 -13.19 -20.00
C ALA A 88 -0.18 -13.23 -20.33
N ALA A 89 -0.66 -12.30 -21.14
CA ALA A 89 -2.05 -12.27 -21.63
C ALA A 89 -2.35 -13.46 -22.55
N ASP A 90 -1.43 -13.83 -23.46
CA ASP A 90 -1.57 -14.99 -24.33
C ASP A 90 -1.65 -16.29 -23.50
N LEU A 91 -0.78 -16.46 -22.49
CA LEU A 91 -0.85 -17.60 -21.56
C LEU A 91 -2.18 -17.62 -20.80
N ALA A 92 -2.62 -16.49 -20.28
CA ALA A 92 -3.88 -16.37 -19.56
C ALA A 92 -5.08 -16.75 -20.45
N ALA A 93 -5.11 -16.26 -21.69
CA ALA A 93 -6.12 -16.63 -22.68
C ALA A 93 -6.15 -18.14 -22.98
N SER A 94 -4.98 -18.76 -23.11
CA SER A 94 -4.88 -20.22 -23.41
C SER A 94 -5.45 -21.11 -22.29
N VAL A 95 -5.54 -20.60 -21.07
CA VAL A 95 -6.04 -21.35 -19.89
C VAL A 95 -7.40 -20.84 -19.39
N SER A 96 -8.03 -19.89 -20.08
CA SER A 96 -9.26 -19.22 -19.63
C SER A 96 -10.40 -20.21 -19.33
N ALA A 97 -10.61 -21.21 -20.18
CA ALA A 97 -11.61 -22.26 -19.97
C ALA A 97 -11.35 -23.07 -18.69
N ARG A 98 -10.08 -23.47 -18.45
CA ARG A 98 -9.68 -24.18 -17.23
C ARG A 98 -9.84 -23.30 -16.00
N ALA A 99 -9.48 -22.00 -16.09
CA ALA A 99 -9.63 -21.03 -15.03
C ALA A 99 -11.11 -20.74 -14.70
N ALA A 100 -12.01 -20.79 -15.67
CA ALA A 100 -13.44 -20.64 -15.44
C ALA A 100 -14.00 -21.80 -14.60
N HIS A 101 -13.62 -23.03 -14.89
CA HIS A 101 -14.10 -24.22 -14.17
C HIS A 101 -13.43 -24.40 -12.81
N GLY A 102 -12.09 -24.43 -12.78
CA GLY A 102 -11.31 -24.73 -11.56
C GLY A 102 -11.05 -23.53 -10.65
N GLY A 103 -11.35 -22.32 -11.10
CA GLY A 103 -10.82 -21.09 -10.49
C GLY A 103 -9.39 -20.84 -10.92
N ALA A 104 -8.86 -19.65 -10.65
CA ALA A 104 -7.48 -19.32 -10.94
C ALA A 104 -6.81 -18.58 -9.80
N PHE A 105 -5.54 -18.92 -9.56
CA PHE A 105 -4.66 -18.26 -8.62
C PHE A 105 -3.37 -17.85 -9.35
N ILE A 106 -3.18 -16.54 -9.51
CA ILE A 106 -2.14 -15.96 -10.34
C ILE A 106 -1.11 -15.26 -9.45
N VAL A 107 0.18 -15.50 -9.71
CA VAL A 107 1.30 -14.89 -9.01
C VAL A 107 2.13 -14.11 -10.02
N ASN A 108 2.02 -12.78 -10.00
CA ASN A 108 2.82 -11.88 -10.83
C ASN A 108 3.97 -11.31 -10.00
N MET A 109 5.19 -11.76 -10.31
CA MET A 109 6.42 -11.36 -9.62
C MET A 109 7.30 -10.43 -10.47
N ALA A 110 6.76 -9.77 -11.49
CA ALA A 110 7.54 -8.84 -12.31
C ALA A 110 8.18 -7.73 -11.45
N SER A 111 9.39 -7.35 -11.80
CA SER A 111 10.19 -6.38 -11.05
C SER A 111 9.53 -5.00 -11.01
N THR A 112 9.90 -4.20 -10.03
CA THR A 112 9.42 -2.82 -9.90
C THR A 112 9.82 -2.01 -11.13
N GLY A 113 8.86 -1.25 -11.68
CA GLY A 113 9.07 -0.44 -12.90
C GLY A 113 8.84 -1.18 -14.23
N CYS A 114 8.53 -2.49 -14.20
CA CYS A 114 8.25 -3.27 -15.41
C CYS A 114 6.79 -3.18 -15.90
N GLY A 115 5.96 -2.27 -15.32
CA GLY A 115 4.58 -2.06 -15.76
C GLY A 115 3.60 -3.14 -15.28
N LYS A 116 3.77 -3.62 -14.03
CA LYS A 116 2.89 -4.64 -13.41
C LYS A 116 1.41 -4.27 -13.49
N THR A 117 1.06 -3.02 -13.19
CA THR A 117 -0.33 -2.54 -13.11
C THR A 117 -1.10 -2.80 -14.40
N LEU A 118 -0.55 -2.41 -15.56
CA LEU A 118 -1.14 -2.69 -16.87
C LEU A 118 -1.09 -4.19 -17.21
N GLY A 119 0.00 -4.86 -16.86
CA GLY A 119 0.14 -6.31 -17.01
C GLY A 119 -0.96 -7.07 -16.29
N ASN A 120 -1.25 -6.71 -15.03
CA ASN A 120 -2.33 -7.31 -14.23
C ASN A 120 -3.70 -7.13 -14.90
N ALA A 121 -4.01 -5.92 -15.38
CA ALA A 121 -5.27 -5.65 -16.07
C ALA A 121 -5.42 -6.48 -17.35
N ARG A 122 -4.34 -6.62 -18.13
CA ARG A 122 -4.33 -7.43 -19.36
C ARG A 122 -4.48 -8.92 -19.08
N ILE A 123 -3.83 -9.46 -18.03
CA ILE A 123 -3.97 -10.85 -17.60
C ILE A 123 -5.41 -11.14 -17.21
N MET A 124 -6.01 -10.29 -16.37
CA MET A 124 -7.39 -10.48 -15.92
C MET A 124 -8.39 -10.33 -17.06
N ASN A 125 -8.16 -9.41 -17.99
CA ASN A 125 -8.97 -9.28 -19.22
C ASN A 125 -8.88 -10.53 -20.12
N ALA A 126 -7.71 -11.13 -20.23
CA ALA A 126 -7.51 -12.35 -21.00
C ALA A 126 -8.17 -13.59 -20.38
N LEU A 127 -8.31 -13.63 -19.06
CA LEU A 127 -9.05 -14.67 -18.34
C LEU A 127 -10.56 -14.46 -18.34
N ALA A 128 -11.05 -13.24 -18.60
CA ALA A 128 -12.46 -12.92 -18.57
C ALA A 128 -13.21 -13.67 -19.69
N ASP A 129 -14.45 -14.08 -19.38
CA ASP A 129 -15.34 -14.66 -20.38
C ASP A 129 -15.69 -13.60 -21.46
N PRO A 130 -15.50 -13.88 -22.74
CA PRO A 130 -15.75 -12.90 -23.79
C PRO A 130 -17.21 -12.41 -23.89
N GLY A 131 -18.17 -13.24 -23.47
CA GLY A 131 -19.60 -12.92 -23.49
C GLY A 131 -20.03 -12.01 -22.35
N THR A 132 -19.51 -12.24 -21.15
CA THR A 132 -19.84 -11.44 -19.96
C THR A 132 -18.93 -10.21 -19.80
N GLY A 133 -17.67 -10.30 -20.22
CA GLY A 133 -16.67 -9.23 -20.10
C GLY A 133 -15.92 -9.23 -18.78
N LEU A 134 -14.99 -8.28 -18.65
CA LEU A 134 -14.16 -8.12 -17.45
C LEU A 134 -14.92 -7.35 -16.35
N ARG A 135 -14.96 -7.94 -15.16
CA ARG A 135 -15.26 -7.29 -13.89
C ARG A 135 -14.16 -7.63 -12.90
N CYS A 136 -13.49 -6.62 -12.36
CA CYS A 136 -12.33 -6.86 -11.50
C CYS A 136 -12.14 -5.76 -10.46
N ALA A 137 -11.81 -6.13 -9.23
CA ALA A 137 -11.37 -5.22 -8.18
C ALA A 137 -9.84 -5.29 -8.05
N PHE A 138 -9.19 -4.13 -8.12
CA PHE A 138 -7.76 -3.94 -7.85
C PHE A 138 -7.64 -3.33 -6.46
N ALA A 139 -7.24 -4.14 -5.50
CA ALA A 139 -7.17 -3.78 -4.09
C ALA A 139 -5.72 -3.64 -3.62
N MET A 140 -5.41 -2.54 -2.96
CA MET A 140 -4.07 -2.15 -2.54
C MET A 140 -4.01 -1.88 -1.05
N GLY A 141 -2.81 -2.02 -0.47
CA GLY A 141 -2.58 -1.71 0.94
C GLY A 141 -2.55 -0.21 1.22
N LEU A 142 -2.15 0.57 0.24
CA LEU A 142 -1.91 1.99 0.39
C LEU A 142 -2.79 2.82 -0.54
N ARG A 143 -3.30 3.90 0.00
CA ARG A 143 -4.20 4.83 -0.65
C ARG A 143 -3.54 5.57 -1.82
N THR A 144 -2.29 5.99 -1.65
CA THR A 144 -1.52 6.66 -2.71
C THR A 144 -1.34 5.78 -3.95
N LEU A 145 -1.09 4.47 -3.77
CA LEU A 145 -1.05 3.50 -4.86
C LEU A 145 -2.41 3.36 -5.55
N THR A 146 -3.50 3.39 -4.78
CA THR A 146 -4.85 3.28 -5.30
C THR A 146 -5.16 4.41 -6.29
N LEU A 147 -4.88 5.65 -5.91
CA LEU A 147 -5.09 6.80 -6.78
C LEU A 147 -4.20 6.77 -8.02
N GLN A 148 -2.91 6.46 -7.83
CA GLN A 148 -1.98 6.35 -8.95
C GLN A 148 -2.40 5.27 -9.96
N THR A 149 -2.86 4.12 -9.47
CA THR A 149 -3.37 3.04 -10.33
C THR A 149 -4.66 3.45 -11.04
N GLY A 150 -5.58 4.12 -10.34
CA GLY A 150 -6.80 4.65 -10.94
C GLY A 150 -6.51 5.53 -12.15
N ARG A 151 -5.53 6.41 -12.03
CA ARG A 151 -5.12 7.31 -13.13
C ARG A 151 -4.42 6.63 -14.27
N VAL A 152 -3.53 5.69 -13.96
CA VAL A 152 -2.93 4.86 -15.01
C VAL A 152 -4.05 4.20 -15.83
N PHE A 153 -5.13 3.77 -15.18
CA PHE A 153 -6.26 3.18 -15.86
C PHE A 153 -7.07 4.21 -16.64
N GLN A 154 -7.32 5.40 -16.13
CA GLN A 154 -7.97 6.47 -16.87
C GLN A 154 -7.15 6.88 -18.09
N ASN A 155 -5.87 7.16 -17.94
CA ASN A 155 -5.02 7.71 -18.98
C ASN A 155 -4.54 6.65 -19.98
N ASP A 156 -3.94 5.55 -19.51
CA ASP A 156 -3.30 4.55 -20.37
C ASP A 156 -4.30 3.55 -20.96
N LEU A 157 -5.34 3.22 -20.18
CA LEU A 157 -6.42 2.37 -20.65
C LEU A 157 -7.61 3.14 -21.20
N GLN A 158 -7.61 4.47 -21.10
CA GLN A 158 -8.71 5.33 -21.60
C GLN A 158 -10.07 4.90 -21.04
N LEU A 159 -10.13 4.60 -19.73
CA LEU A 159 -11.36 4.22 -19.05
C LEU A 159 -12.12 5.48 -18.63
N SER A 160 -13.40 5.50 -18.95
CA SER A 160 -14.30 6.56 -18.46
C SER A 160 -14.73 6.33 -17.01
N ASP A 161 -15.29 7.37 -16.40
CA ASP A 161 -15.83 7.31 -15.03
C ASP A 161 -17.06 6.38 -14.91
N GLU A 162 -17.68 5.99 -16.03
CA GLU A 162 -18.68 4.93 -16.10
C GLU A 162 -18.09 3.50 -16.04
N GLN A 163 -16.82 3.35 -16.37
CA GLN A 163 -16.14 2.05 -16.47
C GLN A 163 -15.23 1.76 -15.28
N LEU A 164 -14.79 2.79 -14.60
CA LEU A 164 -13.84 2.73 -13.50
C LEU A 164 -14.37 3.45 -12.27
N ALA A 165 -14.44 2.75 -11.13
CA ALA A 165 -14.60 3.37 -9.84
C ALA A 165 -13.27 3.41 -9.09
N ILE A 166 -12.95 4.55 -8.48
CA ILE A 166 -11.80 4.72 -7.60
C ILE A 166 -12.33 5.00 -6.20
N GLN A 167 -12.03 4.11 -5.25
CA GLN A 167 -12.48 4.24 -3.86
C GLN A 167 -11.31 4.33 -2.90
N VAL A 168 -11.20 5.47 -2.23
CA VAL A 168 -10.24 5.72 -1.16
C VAL A 168 -10.94 6.31 0.06
N GLY A 169 -10.44 6.01 1.26
CA GLY A 169 -11.09 6.45 2.49
C GLY A 169 -10.80 7.92 2.83
N GLY A 170 -11.80 8.71 3.32
CA GLY A 170 -11.62 10.06 3.88
C GLY A 170 -12.59 11.16 3.33
N ALA A 171 -13.14 12.12 4.13
CA ALA A 171 -14.13 13.12 3.72
C ALA A 171 -13.57 14.51 3.33
N ALA A 172 -12.39 14.90 3.82
CA ALA A 172 -11.71 16.15 3.42
C ALA A 172 -11.19 16.11 1.97
N SER A 173 -11.37 14.96 1.35
CA SER A 173 -10.71 14.55 0.12
C SER A 173 -11.36 15.04 -1.15
N ARG A 174 -12.69 15.20 -1.17
CA ARG A 174 -13.37 15.48 -2.44
C ARG A 174 -13.04 16.87 -2.99
N ALA A 175 -13.15 17.89 -2.16
CA ALA A 175 -12.84 19.27 -2.57
C ALA A 175 -11.36 19.45 -2.98
N LEU A 176 -10.47 18.77 -2.24
CA LEU A 176 -9.04 18.80 -2.55
C LEU A 176 -8.74 18.03 -3.85
N PHE A 177 -9.42 16.89 -4.08
CA PHE A 177 -9.28 16.12 -5.32
C PHE A 177 -9.77 16.93 -6.54
N GLU A 178 -10.99 17.46 -6.48
CA GLU A 178 -11.56 18.28 -7.54
C GLU A 178 -10.65 19.49 -7.84
N TYR A 179 -10.10 20.11 -6.80
CA TYR A 179 -9.11 21.19 -6.93
C TYR A 179 -7.83 20.76 -7.66
N TRP A 180 -7.25 19.62 -7.26
CA TRP A 180 -6.02 19.12 -7.87
C TRP A 180 -6.25 18.55 -9.27
N GLU A 181 -7.41 17.99 -9.55
CA GLU A 181 -7.78 17.55 -10.89
C GLU A 181 -7.82 18.73 -11.86
N GLN A 182 -8.44 19.85 -11.46
CA GLN A 182 -8.43 21.09 -12.22
C GLN A 182 -7.01 21.65 -12.41
N GLN A 183 -6.18 21.62 -11.37
CA GLN A 183 -4.78 22.02 -11.45
C GLN A 183 -3.95 21.10 -12.35
N ALA A 184 -4.18 19.79 -12.30
CA ALA A 184 -3.48 18.83 -13.13
C ALA A 184 -3.86 18.96 -14.60
N GLU A 185 -5.12 19.24 -14.92
CA GLU A 185 -5.57 19.55 -16.27
C GLU A 185 -4.91 20.85 -16.78
N ALA A 186 -4.81 21.87 -15.94
CA ALA A 186 -4.20 23.14 -16.28
C ALA A 186 -2.67 23.05 -16.47
N THR A 187 -1.98 22.17 -15.75
CA THR A 187 -0.51 22.05 -15.73
C THR A 187 0.04 20.80 -16.39
N GLY A 188 -0.81 19.84 -16.77
CA GLY A 188 -0.40 18.55 -17.34
C GLY A 188 0.32 17.63 -16.34
N SER A 189 0.21 17.91 -15.04
CA SER A 189 0.88 17.18 -13.95
C SER A 189 0.00 16.08 -13.37
N ALA A 190 0.41 14.82 -13.52
CA ALA A 190 -0.30 13.63 -13.04
C ALA A 190 -0.16 13.36 -11.52
N SER A 191 0.56 14.19 -10.79
CA SER A 191 0.98 13.88 -9.43
C SER A 191 0.22 14.56 -8.29
N GLY A 192 -0.55 15.61 -8.58
CA GLY A 192 -1.24 16.39 -7.57
C GLY A 192 -2.37 15.70 -6.82
N GLN A 193 -2.72 14.51 -7.24
CA GLN A 193 -3.92 13.81 -6.81
C GLN A 193 -3.70 12.75 -5.71
N ALA A 194 -2.50 12.50 -5.26
CA ALA A 194 -2.17 11.41 -4.34
C ALA A 194 -2.62 11.61 -2.88
N LEU A 195 -3.32 12.68 -2.59
CA LEU A 195 -3.49 13.17 -1.22
C LEU A 195 -4.86 13.17 -0.62
N LEU A 196 -5.81 12.65 -1.30
CA LEU A 196 -7.21 12.78 -0.93
C LEU A 196 -7.68 11.73 0.07
N ASP A 197 -7.09 11.62 1.22
CA ASP A 197 -6.93 10.33 1.82
C ASP A 197 -7.54 10.03 3.18
N GLU A 198 -8.45 10.80 3.72
CA GLU A 198 -9.09 10.39 4.99
C GLU A 198 -10.62 10.35 5.02
N ALA A 199 -11.31 10.94 4.08
CA ALA A 199 -12.77 10.84 4.00
C ALA A 199 -13.22 10.10 2.75
N GLY A 200 -13.63 8.86 2.82
CA GLY A 200 -14.03 7.98 1.71
C GLY A 200 -14.71 8.68 0.53
N THR A 201 -13.96 8.95 -0.52
CA THR A 201 -14.47 9.50 -1.78
C THR A 201 -14.60 8.40 -2.80
N VAL A 202 -15.69 8.40 -3.55
CA VAL A 202 -15.92 7.52 -4.68
C VAL A 202 -16.01 8.38 -5.92
N LEU A 203 -15.13 8.11 -6.86
CA LEU A 203 -15.22 8.66 -8.22
C LEU A 203 -15.87 7.60 -9.09
N TYR A 204 -17.10 7.81 -9.45
CA TYR A 204 -17.87 6.93 -10.34
C TYR A 204 -19.11 7.66 -10.83
N GLU A 205 -19.25 7.80 -12.12
CA GLU A 205 -20.39 8.42 -12.80
C GLU A 205 -21.24 7.42 -13.59
N GLY A 206 -21.10 6.14 -13.27
CA GLY A 206 -21.82 5.08 -13.98
C GLY A 206 -23.33 5.11 -13.74
N ASN A 207 -24.04 4.45 -14.66
CA ASN A 207 -25.49 4.38 -14.67
C ASN A 207 -26.07 3.79 -13.39
N ASP A 208 -26.66 4.64 -12.55
CA ASP A 208 -27.32 4.32 -11.28
C ASP A 208 -28.69 3.60 -11.46
N GLN A 209 -29.10 3.32 -12.69
CA GLN A 209 -30.45 2.82 -12.97
C GLN A 209 -30.59 1.29 -12.94
N HIS A 210 -29.59 0.55 -12.43
CA HIS A 210 -29.74 -0.90 -12.30
C HIS A 210 -30.82 -1.22 -11.24
N PRO A 211 -31.96 -1.87 -11.61
CA PRO A 211 -33.14 -1.97 -10.76
C PRO A 211 -32.90 -2.68 -9.43
N LEU A 212 -31.93 -3.61 -9.38
CA LEU A 212 -31.56 -4.28 -8.16
C LEU A 212 -30.74 -3.37 -7.24
N LEU A 213 -29.78 -2.62 -7.82
CA LEU A 213 -28.91 -1.75 -7.03
C LEU A 213 -29.67 -0.60 -6.39
N GLN A 214 -30.57 0.03 -7.11
CA GLN A 214 -31.46 1.08 -6.59
C GLN A 214 -32.31 0.61 -5.38
N ARG A 215 -32.62 -0.70 -5.34
CA ARG A 215 -33.36 -1.28 -4.22
C ARG A 215 -32.50 -1.78 -3.08
N LEU A 216 -31.22 -2.02 -3.32
CA LEU A 216 -30.28 -2.52 -2.30
C LEU A 216 -29.73 -1.40 -1.43
N THR A 217 -29.47 -0.23 -1.98
CA THR A 217 -28.81 0.85 -1.27
C THR A 217 -29.04 2.21 -1.93
N ASP A 218 -29.22 3.22 -1.10
CA ASP A 218 -29.18 4.62 -1.49
C ASP A 218 -27.76 5.23 -1.29
N ASP A 219 -26.80 4.41 -0.86
CA ASP A 219 -25.41 4.84 -0.65
C ASP A 219 -24.62 4.76 -1.96
N ALA A 220 -24.24 5.91 -2.49
CA ALA A 220 -23.47 6.03 -3.73
C ALA A 220 -22.15 5.23 -3.69
N LYS A 221 -21.51 5.10 -2.53
CA LYS A 221 -20.27 4.32 -2.36
C LYS A 221 -20.53 2.83 -2.53
N ALA A 222 -21.56 2.30 -1.87
CA ALA A 222 -21.94 0.90 -2.01
C ALA A 222 -22.40 0.61 -3.46
N HIS A 223 -23.10 1.56 -4.09
CA HIS A 223 -23.53 1.46 -5.46
C HIS A 223 -22.35 1.38 -6.43
N ALA A 224 -21.39 2.30 -6.35
CA ALA A 224 -20.18 2.31 -7.16
C ALA A 224 -19.35 1.04 -6.98
N LEU A 225 -19.20 0.56 -5.74
CA LEU A 225 -18.46 -0.67 -5.43
C LEU A 225 -19.03 -1.89 -6.16
N ILE A 226 -20.36 -1.98 -6.29
CA ILE A 226 -21.02 -3.10 -6.96
C ILE A 226 -21.10 -2.86 -8.47
N ALA A 227 -21.49 -1.67 -8.93
CA ALA A 227 -21.83 -1.39 -10.32
C ALA A 227 -20.62 -1.34 -11.24
N ALA A 228 -19.52 -0.70 -10.83
CA ALA A 228 -18.40 -0.44 -11.70
C ALA A 228 -17.78 -1.72 -12.29
N PRO A 229 -17.52 -1.77 -13.61
CA PRO A 229 -16.78 -2.86 -14.25
C PRO A 229 -15.40 -3.07 -13.59
N LEU A 230 -14.60 -2.02 -13.51
CA LEU A 230 -13.33 -2.00 -12.79
C LEU A 230 -13.45 -1.15 -11.52
N LEU A 231 -12.91 -1.68 -10.43
CA LEU A 231 -12.81 -1.00 -9.17
C LEU A 231 -11.35 -0.93 -8.75
N VAL A 232 -10.86 0.24 -8.46
CA VAL A 232 -9.55 0.45 -7.83
C VAL A 232 -9.81 0.98 -6.43
N CYS A 233 -9.39 0.24 -5.40
CA CYS A 233 -9.71 0.58 -4.02
C CYS A 233 -8.61 0.18 -3.05
N THR A 234 -8.64 0.72 -1.84
CA THR A 234 -7.88 0.10 -0.75
C THR A 234 -8.58 -1.17 -0.26
N VAL A 235 -7.79 -2.12 0.27
CA VAL A 235 -8.31 -3.41 0.78
C VAL A 235 -9.40 -3.20 1.83
N ASP A 236 -9.35 -2.09 2.57
CA ASP A 236 -10.36 -1.69 3.59
C ASP A 236 -11.80 -1.66 3.06
N HIS A 237 -12.00 -1.43 1.77
CA HIS A 237 -13.32 -1.45 1.14
C HIS A 237 -13.86 -2.86 0.89
N LEU A 238 -12.99 -3.88 0.87
CA LEU A 238 -13.37 -5.27 0.61
C LEU A 238 -13.37 -6.13 1.86
N THR A 239 -12.52 -5.86 2.85
CA THR A 239 -12.46 -6.63 4.11
C THR A 239 -13.77 -6.69 4.90
N PRO A 240 -14.67 -5.67 4.84
CA PRO A 240 -15.96 -5.79 5.50
C PRO A 240 -16.81 -6.97 5.01
N ALA A 241 -16.56 -7.50 3.80
CA ALA A 241 -17.17 -8.75 3.34
C ALA A 241 -17.00 -9.91 4.32
N THR A 242 -15.91 -9.91 5.08
CA THR A 242 -15.48 -11.04 5.91
C THR A 242 -15.51 -10.75 7.41
N GLU A 243 -15.80 -9.52 7.84
CA GLU A 243 -15.64 -9.12 9.25
C GLU A 243 -16.92 -9.18 10.09
N SER A 244 -18.09 -9.32 9.49
CA SER A 244 -19.39 -9.55 10.15
C SER A 244 -19.78 -8.55 11.24
N LEU A 245 -19.18 -7.37 11.29
CA LEU A 245 -19.39 -6.41 12.38
C LEU A 245 -20.74 -5.70 12.31
N ARG A 246 -21.25 -5.49 11.11
CA ARG A 246 -22.57 -4.91 10.82
C ARG A 246 -23.07 -5.48 9.50
N GLY A 247 -24.20 -6.18 9.51
CA GLY A 247 -24.76 -6.87 8.35
C GLY A 247 -24.85 -6.01 7.08
N GLY A 248 -25.26 -4.74 7.22
CA GLY A 248 -25.36 -3.83 6.08
C GLY A 248 -24.03 -3.51 5.38
N ARG A 249 -22.92 -3.54 6.09
CA ARG A 249 -21.59 -3.24 5.51
C ARG A 249 -20.98 -4.40 4.74
N GLN A 250 -21.44 -5.63 4.96
CA GLN A 250 -20.92 -6.82 4.29
C GLN A 250 -21.47 -7.01 2.89
N ILE A 251 -22.70 -6.58 2.64
CA ILE A 251 -23.44 -6.95 1.42
C ILE A 251 -22.72 -6.46 0.16
N ALA A 252 -22.37 -5.19 0.10
CA ALA A 252 -21.76 -4.61 -1.09
C ALA A 252 -20.39 -5.24 -1.43
N PRO A 253 -19.43 -5.38 -0.49
CA PRO A 253 -18.16 -6.07 -0.78
C PRO A 253 -18.34 -7.55 -1.12
N MET A 254 -19.30 -8.26 -0.49
CA MET A 254 -19.60 -9.66 -0.86
C MET A 254 -20.14 -9.77 -2.28
N LEU A 255 -21.07 -8.89 -2.68
CA LEU A 255 -21.60 -8.86 -4.04
C LEU A 255 -20.50 -8.50 -5.05
N ARG A 256 -19.54 -7.64 -4.69
CA ARG A 256 -18.39 -7.34 -5.54
C ARG A 256 -17.55 -8.59 -5.79
N LEU A 257 -17.19 -9.33 -4.74
CA LEU A 257 -16.45 -10.59 -4.84
C LEU A 257 -17.25 -11.69 -5.57
N LEU A 258 -18.57 -11.71 -5.41
CA LEU A 258 -19.43 -12.66 -6.13
C LEU A 258 -19.46 -12.42 -7.64
N THR A 259 -19.30 -11.18 -8.08
CA THR A 259 -19.54 -10.74 -9.46
C THR A 259 -18.29 -10.32 -10.21
N GLY A 260 -17.13 -10.41 -9.62
CA GLY A 260 -15.87 -9.99 -10.24
C GLY A 260 -14.66 -10.67 -9.62
N ASP A 261 -13.53 -10.50 -10.27
CA ASP A 261 -12.25 -11.03 -9.84
C ASP A 261 -11.52 -10.07 -8.87
N LEU A 262 -10.49 -10.56 -8.21
CA LEU A 262 -9.70 -9.83 -7.23
C LEU A 262 -8.22 -9.79 -7.63
N VAL A 263 -7.66 -8.60 -7.74
CA VAL A 263 -6.21 -8.35 -7.80
C VAL A 263 -5.77 -7.73 -6.48
N LEU A 264 -4.81 -8.35 -5.82
CA LEU A 264 -4.11 -7.81 -4.66
C LEU A 264 -2.74 -7.30 -5.12
N ASP A 265 -2.57 -5.99 -5.14
CA ASP A 265 -1.30 -5.37 -5.53
C ASP A 265 -0.48 -5.03 -4.29
N GLU A 266 0.78 -5.44 -4.29
CA GLU A 266 1.74 -5.40 -3.19
C GLU A 266 1.17 -6.00 -1.86
N PRO A 267 0.65 -7.26 -1.87
CA PRO A 267 0.06 -7.86 -0.66
C PRO A 267 1.08 -8.17 0.45
N ASP A 268 2.35 -8.09 0.17
CA ASP A 268 3.43 -8.21 1.13
C ASP A 268 3.80 -6.88 1.83
N ASP A 269 3.10 -5.79 1.51
CA ASP A 269 3.21 -4.50 2.20
C ASP A 269 2.43 -4.47 3.53
N PHE A 270 1.54 -5.41 3.77
CA PHE A 270 0.78 -5.47 5.01
C PHE A 270 1.65 -5.89 6.20
N ASP A 271 1.36 -5.32 7.36
CA ASP A 271 1.98 -5.74 8.62
C ASP A 271 1.52 -7.15 9.02
N MET A 272 2.33 -7.83 9.82
CA MET A 272 2.05 -9.21 10.25
C MET A 272 0.67 -9.36 10.90
N ALA A 273 0.18 -8.34 11.59
CA ALA A 273 -1.13 -8.33 12.24
C ALA A 273 -2.30 -8.34 11.24
N ASP A 274 -2.11 -7.83 10.03
CA ASP A 274 -3.14 -7.74 9.00
C ASP A 274 -3.27 -8.99 8.13
N LEU A 275 -2.24 -9.84 8.10
CA LEU A 275 -2.20 -11.04 7.25
C LEU A 275 -3.36 -12.03 7.50
N PRO A 276 -3.86 -12.25 8.74
CA PRO A 276 -5.04 -13.08 8.96
C PRO A 276 -6.29 -12.54 8.27
N ALA A 277 -6.50 -11.23 8.29
CA ALA A 277 -7.65 -10.60 7.62
C ALA A 277 -7.53 -10.69 6.09
N LEU A 278 -6.33 -10.51 5.54
CA LEU A 278 -6.05 -10.71 4.13
C LEU A 278 -6.30 -12.15 3.69
N THR A 279 -5.90 -13.10 4.52
CA THR A 279 -6.15 -14.55 4.28
C THR A 279 -7.65 -14.85 4.23
N ARG A 280 -8.46 -14.26 5.14
CA ARG A 280 -9.92 -14.36 5.08
C ARG A 280 -10.49 -13.82 3.78
N LEU A 281 -10.03 -12.64 3.35
CA LEU A 281 -10.50 -12.03 2.11
C LEU A 281 -10.27 -12.95 0.91
N VAL A 282 -9.08 -13.54 0.82
CA VAL A 282 -8.72 -14.48 -0.26
C VAL A 282 -9.54 -15.77 -0.17
N HIS A 283 -9.80 -16.30 1.03
CA HIS A 283 -10.71 -17.42 1.23
C HIS A 283 -12.11 -17.11 0.71
N TRP A 284 -12.67 -15.94 1.07
CA TRP A 284 -13.99 -15.53 0.61
C TRP A 284 -14.05 -15.27 -0.90
N ALA A 285 -12.98 -14.76 -1.49
CA ALA A 285 -12.86 -14.66 -2.95
C ALA A 285 -13.01 -16.05 -3.60
N GLY A 286 -12.31 -17.05 -3.08
CA GLY A 286 -12.45 -18.44 -3.52
C GLY A 286 -13.86 -19.00 -3.30
N LEU A 287 -14.45 -18.76 -2.12
CA LEU A 287 -15.81 -19.19 -1.75
C LEU A 287 -16.90 -18.59 -2.65
N LEU A 288 -16.74 -17.36 -3.07
CA LEU A 288 -17.69 -16.64 -3.93
C LEU A 288 -17.45 -16.86 -5.42
N GLY A 289 -16.33 -17.48 -5.80
CA GLY A 289 -16.02 -17.87 -7.18
C GLY A 289 -15.09 -16.93 -7.93
N SER A 290 -14.57 -15.87 -7.29
CA SER A 290 -13.58 -14.96 -7.88
C SER A 290 -12.28 -15.67 -8.21
N ARG A 291 -11.61 -15.23 -9.26
CA ARG A 291 -10.19 -15.54 -9.52
C ARG A 291 -9.34 -14.53 -8.76
N VAL A 292 -8.16 -14.95 -8.32
CA VAL A 292 -7.27 -14.10 -7.50
C VAL A 292 -5.92 -13.94 -8.19
N LEU A 293 -5.43 -12.71 -8.29
CA LEU A 293 -4.09 -12.38 -8.74
C LEU A 293 -3.33 -11.63 -7.64
N LEU A 294 -2.17 -12.14 -7.26
CA LEU A 294 -1.21 -11.49 -6.38
C LEU A 294 -0.13 -10.84 -7.22
N SER A 295 0.19 -9.59 -6.96
CA SER A 295 1.15 -8.81 -7.74
C SER A 295 2.13 -8.11 -6.82
N SER A 296 3.37 -8.57 -6.74
CA SER A 296 4.50 -7.87 -6.13
C SER A 296 5.83 -8.49 -6.59
N ALA A 297 6.87 -7.67 -6.65
CA ALA A 297 8.22 -8.14 -6.99
C ALA A 297 8.86 -9.01 -5.89
N THR A 298 8.38 -8.92 -4.66
CA THR A 298 9.01 -9.40 -3.42
C THR A 298 8.17 -10.40 -2.63
N LEU A 299 7.26 -11.11 -3.29
CA LEU A 299 6.33 -12.06 -2.66
C LEU A 299 7.07 -13.21 -1.93
N PRO A 300 6.99 -13.29 -0.60
CA PRO A 300 7.60 -14.38 0.15
C PRO A 300 6.87 -15.71 -0.06
N PRO A 301 7.58 -16.84 -0.08
CA PRO A 301 6.97 -18.16 -0.34
C PRO A 301 5.82 -18.51 0.62
N ALA A 302 5.99 -18.26 1.92
CA ALA A 302 4.96 -18.56 2.92
C ALA A 302 3.69 -17.72 2.74
N LEU A 303 3.80 -16.45 2.33
CA LEU A 303 2.65 -15.61 2.02
C LEU A 303 1.88 -16.16 0.82
N VAL A 304 2.58 -16.46 -0.26
CA VAL A 304 1.96 -16.95 -1.50
C VAL A 304 1.28 -18.31 -1.26
N GLU A 305 1.95 -19.23 -0.55
CA GLU A 305 1.41 -20.54 -0.22
C GLU A 305 0.22 -20.43 0.74
N GLY A 306 0.31 -19.62 1.79
CA GLY A 306 -0.77 -19.41 2.75
C GLY A 306 -2.04 -18.84 2.09
N LEU A 307 -1.88 -17.87 1.20
CA LEU A 307 -3.00 -17.30 0.42
C LEU A 307 -3.57 -18.32 -0.58
N PHE A 308 -2.72 -19.14 -1.21
CA PHE A 308 -3.18 -20.24 -2.07
C PHE A 308 -4.02 -21.26 -1.29
N LEU A 309 -3.56 -21.68 -0.11
CA LEU A 309 -4.30 -22.64 0.73
C LEU A 309 -5.66 -22.07 1.15
N ALA A 310 -5.72 -20.80 1.54
CA ALA A 310 -6.96 -20.10 1.87
C ALA A 310 -7.90 -20.03 0.66
N TYR A 311 -7.38 -19.64 -0.51
CA TYR A 311 -8.14 -19.62 -1.77
C TYR A 311 -8.72 -20.99 -2.12
N ARG A 312 -7.87 -22.02 -2.09
CA ARG A 312 -8.26 -23.39 -2.40
C ARG A 312 -9.34 -23.90 -1.46
N ALA A 313 -9.23 -23.61 -0.15
CA ALA A 313 -10.24 -23.99 0.84
C ALA A 313 -11.61 -23.36 0.51
N GLY A 314 -11.65 -22.05 0.24
CA GLY A 314 -12.87 -21.37 -0.22
C GLY A 314 -13.40 -21.95 -1.53
N ARG A 315 -12.51 -22.15 -2.51
CA ARG A 315 -12.88 -22.69 -3.82
C ARG A 315 -13.43 -24.12 -3.73
N SER A 316 -12.99 -24.93 -2.77
CA SER A 316 -13.54 -26.28 -2.54
C SER A 316 -15.02 -26.26 -2.18
N VAL A 317 -15.42 -25.28 -1.37
CA VAL A 317 -16.82 -25.06 -1.02
C VAL A 317 -17.62 -24.57 -2.25
N TYR A 318 -17.07 -23.61 -2.99
CA TYR A 318 -17.68 -23.17 -4.25
C TYR A 318 -17.89 -24.33 -5.23
N GLN A 319 -16.85 -25.15 -5.43
CA GLN A 319 -16.87 -26.30 -6.33
C GLN A 319 -18.01 -27.26 -6.01
N ARG A 320 -18.17 -27.57 -4.72
CA ARG A 320 -19.20 -28.50 -4.24
C ARG A 320 -20.64 -27.97 -4.39
N HIS A 321 -20.83 -26.66 -4.19
CA HIS A 321 -22.19 -26.10 -4.04
C HIS A 321 -22.64 -25.22 -5.21
N ARG A 322 -21.74 -24.70 -6.03
CA ARG A 322 -22.06 -23.72 -7.08
C ARG A 322 -21.45 -24.00 -8.43
N SER A 323 -20.49 -24.93 -8.52
CA SER A 323 -19.88 -25.32 -9.78
C SER A 323 -20.83 -26.16 -10.64
N GLU A 324 -20.67 -26.08 -11.94
CA GLU A 324 -21.33 -26.99 -12.90
C GLU A 324 -20.88 -28.46 -12.72
N ARG A 325 -19.76 -28.68 -12.03
CA ARG A 325 -19.14 -30.02 -11.83
C ARG A 325 -18.83 -30.26 -10.35
N PRO A 326 -19.86 -30.41 -9.49
CA PRO A 326 -19.67 -30.47 -8.04
C PRO A 326 -18.90 -31.70 -7.54
N SER A 327 -18.91 -32.79 -8.31
CA SER A 327 -18.22 -34.05 -7.97
C SER A 327 -16.75 -34.11 -8.39
N GLU A 328 -16.29 -33.16 -9.22
CA GLU A 328 -14.87 -33.15 -9.63
C GLU A 328 -13.98 -32.64 -8.48
N PRO A 329 -12.79 -33.23 -8.31
CA PRO A 329 -11.84 -32.75 -7.32
C PRO A 329 -11.35 -31.34 -7.67
N VAL A 330 -11.13 -30.53 -6.63
CA VAL A 330 -10.62 -29.17 -6.81
C VAL A 330 -9.21 -29.22 -7.41
N ASN A 331 -9.04 -28.54 -8.55
CA ASN A 331 -7.76 -28.40 -9.23
C ASN A 331 -7.62 -26.96 -9.74
N ILE A 332 -6.93 -26.13 -8.95
CA ILE A 332 -6.80 -24.69 -9.23
C ILE A 332 -5.87 -24.45 -10.41
N CYS A 333 -6.32 -23.64 -11.36
CA CYS A 333 -5.47 -23.17 -12.46
C CYS A 333 -4.49 -22.12 -11.93
N CYS A 334 -3.24 -22.50 -11.69
CA CYS A 334 -2.21 -21.61 -11.21
C CYS A 334 -1.37 -21.06 -12.35
N LEU A 335 -1.06 -19.75 -12.30
CA LEU A 335 -0.18 -19.07 -13.23
C LEU A 335 0.91 -18.36 -12.45
N TRP A 336 2.14 -18.43 -12.94
CA TRP A 336 3.29 -17.66 -12.45
C TRP A 336 3.84 -16.83 -13.60
N ILE A 337 4.06 -15.56 -13.35
CA ILE A 337 4.39 -14.57 -14.39
C ILE A 337 5.46 -13.62 -13.85
N ASP A 338 6.45 -13.33 -14.67
CA ASP A 338 7.38 -12.23 -14.49
C ASP A 338 7.88 -11.69 -15.84
N GLU A 339 8.79 -10.74 -15.82
CA GLU A 339 9.37 -10.14 -17.02
C GLU A 339 10.28 -11.10 -17.81
N PHE A 340 10.70 -12.21 -17.24
CA PHE A 340 11.59 -13.17 -17.87
C PHE A 340 10.87 -14.36 -18.46
N HIS A 341 9.89 -14.94 -17.72
CA HIS A 341 9.17 -16.14 -18.15
C HIS A 341 7.77 -16.25 -17.55
N GLN A 342 6.95 -17.11 -18.14
CA GLN A 342 5.60 -17.41 -17.69
C GLN A 342 5.44 -18.93 -17.58
N ALA A 343 4.63 -19.39 -16.60
CA ALA A 343 4.34 -20.80 -16.39
C ALA A 343 2.88 -20.98 -15.92
N THR A 344 2.32 -22.15 -16.21
CA THR A 344 1.01 -22.56 -15.69
C THR A 344 0.99 -24.03 -15.33
N GLN A 345 0.28 -24.35 -14.23
CA GLN A 345 0.07 -25.71 -13.77
C GLN A 345 -1.26 -25.80 -13.03
N GLY A 346 -1.94 -26.96 -13.13
CA GLY A 346 -3.05 -27.29 -12.23
C GLY A 346 -2.51 -27.75 -10.88
N CYS A 347 -3.01 -27.18 -9.79
CA CYS A 347 -2.59 -27.54 -8.44
C CYS A 347 -3.79 -28.04 -7.64
N ALA A 348 -3.80 -29.34 -7.35
CA ALA A 348 -4.85 -29.97 -6.55
C ALA A 348 -4.70 -29.74 -5.05
N ASP A 349 -3.48 -29.51 -4.57
CA ASP A 349 -3.15 -29.35 -3.16
C ASP A 349 -1.97 -28.39 -2.94
N GLY A 350 -1.64 -28.14 -1.67
CA GLY A 350 -0.54 -27.26 -1.28
C GLY A 350 0.85 -27.79 -1.66
N ALA A 351 1.03 -29.10 -1.71
CA ALA A 351 2.32 -29.70 -2.06
C ALA A 351 2.63 -29.46 -3.55
N ALA A 352 1.67 -29.72 -4.43
CA ALA A 352 1.78 -29.48 -5.86
C ALA A 352 2.04 -27.98 -6.15
N PHE A 353 1.36 -27.09 -5.42
CA PHE A 353 1.57 -25.64 -5.54
C PHE A 353 2.97 -25.22 -5.09
N ARG A 354 3.41 -25.68 -3.91
CA ARG A 354 4.73 -25.34 -3.35
C ARG A 354 5.85 -25.78 -4.27
N GLU A 355 5.77 -27.02 -4.82
CA GLU A 355 6.76 -27.53 -5.75
C GLU A 355 6.83 -26.68 -7.03
N ALA A 356 5.68 -26.36 -7.62
CA ALA A 356 5.61 -25.55 -8.83
C ALA A 356 6.13 -24.12 -8.59
N HIS A 357 5.73 -23.51 -7.47
CA HIS A 357 6.19 -22.17 -7.09
C HIS A 357 7.70 -22.15 -6.83
N THR A 358 8.24 -23.10 -6.09
CA THR A 358 9.69 -23.20 -5.83
C THR A 358 10.48 -23.35 -7.12
N ARG A 359 10.04 -24.21 -8.03
CA ARG A 359 10.67 -24.42 -9.34
C ARG A 359 10.64 -23.13 -10.18
N TYR A 360 9.54 -22.36 -10.14
CA TYR A 360 9.43 -21.08 -10.81
C TYR A 360 10.38 -20.03 -10.22
N VAL A 361 10.39 -19.90 -8.89
CA VAL A 361 11.26 -18.97 -8.17
C VAL A 361 12.74 -19.24 -8.42
N HIS A 362 13.18 -20.50 -8.44
CA HIS A 362 14.56 -20.83 -8.77
C HIS A 362 14.99 -20.32 -10.14
N LYS A 363 14.11 -20.42 -11.16
CA LYS A 363 14.38 -19.87 -12.49
C LYS A 363 14.47 -18.35 -12.46
N ARG A 364 13.58 -17.69 -11.69
CA ARG A 364 13.59 -16.25 -11.53
C ARG A 364 14.88 -15.77 -10.84
N VAL A 365 15.26 -16.41 -9.74
CA VAL A 365 16.52 -16.10 -9.01
C VAL A 365 17.73 -16.20 -9.95
N ALA A 366 17.82 -17.28 -10.74
CA ALA A 366 18.93 -17.44 -11.71
C ALA A 366 18.96 -16.32 -12.75
N LYS A 367 17.81 -15.77 -13.14
CA LYS A 367 17.74 -14.60 -14.04
C LYS A 367 18.11 -13.30 -13.36
N LEU A 368 17.66 -13.10 -12.11
CA LEU A 368 18.02 -11.91 -11.32
C LEU A 368 19.54 -11.85 -11.08
N GLN A 369 20.19 -12.98 -10.83
CA GLN A 369 21.64 -13.06 -10.66
C GLN A 369 22.44 -12.72 -11.93
N GLN A 370 21.82 -12.88 -13.10
CA GLN A 370 22.42 -12.51 -14.40
C GLN A 370 22.06 -11.08 -14.83
N ALA A 371 21.15 -10.43 -14.12
CA ALA A 371 20.70 -9.08 -14.47
C ALA A 371 21.74 -8.02 -14.07
N GLU A 372 21.69 -6.88 -14.74
CA GLU A 372 22.52 -5.73 -14.42
C GLU A 372 22.29 -5.24 -12.99
N VAL A 373 23.35 -5.10 -12.22
CA VAL A 373 23.29 -4.55 -10.85
C VAL A 373 23.08 -3.04 -10.92
N ARG A 374 21.90 -2.60 -10.53
CA ARG A 374 21.54 -1.17 -10.48
C ARG A 374 21.66 -0.56 -9.09
N ARG A 375 21.65 -1.38 -8.04
CA ARG A 375 21.70 -0.99 -6.63
C ARG A 375 22.79 -1.79 -5.96
N LEU A 376 23.83 -1.11 -5.58
CA LEU A 376 24.97 -1.67 -4.89
C LEU A 376 25.07 -1.01 -3.53
N ALA A 377 24.84 -1.79 -2.47
CA ALA A 377 24.84 -1.29 -1.09
C ALA A 377 26.13 -1.65 -0.35
N GLN A 378 26.48 -0.83 0.63
CA GLN A 378 27.46 -1.14 1.67
C GLN A 378 26.90 -0.83 3.04
N ILE A 379 27.43 -1.47 4.09
CA ILE A 379 27.07 -1.17 5.49
C ILE A 379 28.00 -0.06 5.98
N ALA A 380 27.40 0.99 6.59
CA ALA A 380 28.12 2.00 7.33
C ALA A 380 28.08 1.65 8.83
N PRO A 381 29.25 1.48 9.47
CA PRO A 381 29.33 1.23 10.90
C PRO A 381 28.80 2.44 11.68
N LEU A 382 28.21 2.18 12.84
CA LEU A 382 27.75 3.21 13.78
C LEU A 382 28.69 3.29 14.99
N PRO A 383 28.86 4.48 15.59
CA PRO A 383 29.74 4.65 16.73
C PRO A 383 29.29 3.86 17.96
N GLU A 384 30.15 3.09 18.58
CA GLU A 384 29.85 2.29 19.78
C GLU A 384 29.48 3.16 20.99
N ASN A 385 30.04 4.36 21.09
CA ASN A 385 29.77 5.28 22.19
C ASN A 385 28.33 5.82 22.21
N TRP A 386 27.53 5.59 21.17
CA TRP A 386 26.14 6.02 21.12
C TRP A 386 25.25 5.38 22.20
N HIS A 387 25.61 4.21 22.73
CA HIS A 387 24.88 3.59 23.83
C HIS A 387 24.94 4.43 25.14
N SER A 388 26.01 5.16 25.37
CA SER A 388 26.20 6.02 26.55
C SER A 388 25.92 7.49 26.29
N MET A 389 25.58 7.86 25.07
CA MET A 389 25.34 9.24 24.66
C MET A 389 23.90 9.67 24.95
N GLU A 390 23.73 10.92 25.37
CA GLU A 390 22.40 11.53 25.50
C GLU A 390 21.64 11.53 24.17
N GLU A 391 20.30 11.35 24.24
CA GLU A 391 19.46 11.16 23.03
C GLU A 391 19.56 12.36 22.07
N ALA A 392 19.59 13.59 22.59
CA ALA A 392 19.69 14.78 21.75
C ALA A 392 21.06 14.89 21.04
N GLU A 393 22.15 14.55 21.72
CA GLU A 393 23.49 14.54 21.16
C GLU A 393 23.62 13.42 20.10
N ARG A 394 23.10 12.23 20.40
CA ARG A 394 23.08 11.11 19.47
C ARG A 394 22.35 11.47 18.17
N ARG A 395 21.23 12.20 18.26
CA ARG A 395 20.49 12.64 17.08
C ARG A 395 21.25 13.65 16.24
N LYS A 396 22.03 14.55 16.87
CA LYS A 396 22.93 15.46 16.19
C LYS A 396 24.05 14.72 15.49
N ASP A 397 24.66 13.77 16.19
CA ASP A 397 25.75 12.96 15.63
C ASP A 397 25.26 12.07 14.49
N PHE A 398 24.05 11.52 14.63
CA PHE A 398 23.37 10.81 13.55
C PHE A 398 23.16 11.71 12.31
N ALA A 399 22.72 12.95 12.49
CA ALA A 399 22.56 13.90 11.40
C ALA A 399 23.90 14.15 10.64
N ARG A 400 24.99 14.33 11.38
CA ARG A 400 26.32 14.49 10.80
C ARG A 400 26.76 13.25 10.02
N LEU A 401 26.60 12.06 10.61
CA LEU A 401 26.98 10.80 10.00
C LEU A 401 26.21 10.57 8.69
N VAL A 402 24.90 10.77 8.66
CA VAL A 402 24.12 10.56 7.42
C VAL A 402 24.43 11.60 6.35
N LEU A 403 24.79 12.84 6.73
CA LEU A 403 25.26 13.86 5.78
C LEU A 403 26.64 13.52 5.24
N GLU A 404 27.54 12.99 6.06
CA GLU A 404 28.85 12.50 5.60
C GLU A 404 28.70 11.35 4.61
N GLN A 405 27.84 10.36 4.92
CA GLN A 405 27.56 9.26 3.99
C GLN A 405 26.92 9.77 2.68
N ALA A 406 26.03 10.75 2.77
CA ALA A 406 25.44 11.39 1.59
C ALA A 406 26.49 12.10 0.72
N TRP A 407 27.44 12.79 1.37
CA TRP A 407 28.54 13.42 0.67
C TRP A 407 29.46 12.41 0.00
N GLN A 408 29.86 11.33 0.68
CA GLN A 408 30.66 10.24 0.10
C GLN A 408 29.99 9.62 -1.13
N LEU A 409 28.65 9.37 -1.05
CA LEU A 409 27.88 8.88 -2.18
C LEU A 409 27.84 9.89 -3.33
N HIS A 410 27.64 11.18 -3.03
CA HIS A 410 27.61 12.23 -4.05
C HIS A 410 28.94 12.37 -4.80
N GLN A 411 30.07 12.17 -4.13
CA GLN A 411 31.40 12.24 -4.77
C GLN A 411 31.62 11.18 -5.85
N HIS A 412 30.85 10.08 -5.78
CA HIS A 412 31.01 9.01 -6.76
C HIS A 412 30.49 9.45 -8.14
N PRO A 413 31.24 9.30 -9.24
CA PRO A 413 30.89 9.83 -10.56
C PRO A 413 29.51 9.35 -11.10
N HIS A 414 29.07 8.18 -10.66
CA HIS A 414 27.77 7.60 -11.10
C HIS A 414 26.57 8.07 -10.29
N ASN A 415 26.79 8.83 -9.22
CA ASN A 415 25.76 9.25 -8.26
C ASN A 415 25.42 10.73 -8.34
N HIS A 416 25.92 11.45 -9.34
CA HIS A 416 25.55 12.83 -9.63
C HIS A 416 25.50 13.06 -11.14
N SER A 417 24.83 14.11 -11.54
CA SER A 417 24.85 14.65 -12.89
C SER A 417 25.63 15.95 -12.90
N THR A 418 26.38 16.24 -13.95
CA THR A 418 27.03 17.53 -14.14
C THR A 418 26.09 18.42 -14.94
N ASP A 419 25.74 19.56 -14.39
CA ASP A 419 24.95 20.57 -15.08
C ASP A 419 25.79 21.23 -16.18
N THR A 420 25.36 21.06 -17.41
CA THR A 420 26.10 21.57 -18.59
C THR A 420 26.16 23.11 -18.68
N ALA A 421 25.20 23.80 -18.05
CA ALA A 421 25.13 25.26 -18.07
C ALA A 421 26.08 25.92 -17.07
N SER A 422 26.25 25.32 -15.88
CA SER A 422 27.05 25.93 -14.80
C SER A 422 28.31 25.13 -14.44
N GLY A 423 28.47 23.90 -14.94
CA GLY A 423 29.55 22.99 -14.54
C GLY A 423 29.40 22.40 -13.14
N LYS A 424 28.31 22.70 -12.42
CA LYS A 424 28.04 22.23 -11.05
C LYS A 424 27.64 20.77 -11.03
N ARG A 425 28.01 20.07 -9.96
CA ARG A 425 27.64 18.67 -9.74
C ARG A 425 26.38 18.61 -8.89
N VAL A 426 25.36 17.95 -9.39
CA VAL A 426 24.01 17.92 -8.77
C VAL A 426 23.60 16.47 -8.56
N SER A 427 23.12 16.14 -7.37
CA SER A 427 22.50 14.85 -7.09
C SER A 427 21.17 14.99 -6.35
N LEU A 428 20.27 14.03 -6.61
CA LEU A 428 18.97 13.88 -5.96
C LEU A 428 19.04 12.64 -5.08
N GLY A 429 19.15 12.80 -3.77
CA GLY A 429 19.39 11.72 -2.81
C GLY A 429 18.23 11.51 -1.83
N LEU A 430 18.19 10.32 -1.25
CA LEU A 430 17.24 9.94 -0.22
C LEU A 430 17.96 9.56 1.06
N ILE A 431 17.59 10.18 2.19
CA ILE A 431 17.93 9.70 3.53
C ILE A 431 16.64 9.18 4.16
N ARG A 432 16.56 7.88 4.37
CA ARG A 432 15.36 7.23 4.90
C ARG A 432 15.56 6.84 6.35
N MET A 433 14.74 7.39 7.22
CA MET A 433 14.68 7.04 8.64
C MET A 433 13.62 5.97 8.90
N ALA A 434 13.91 5.04 9.83
CA ALA A 434 12.99 3.95 10.17
C ALA A 434 11.74 4.42 10.91
N ASN A 435 11.86 5.53 11.67
CA ASN A 435 10.80 6.07 12.52
C ASN A 435 10.64 7.59 12.31
N ILE A 436 9.41 8.10 12.52
CA ILE A 436 9.12 9.54 12.38
C ILE A 436 9.62 10.33 13.60
N ALA A 437 9.52 9.78 14.81
CA ALA A 437 9.82 10.50 16.04
C ALA A 437 11.23 11.15 16.06
N PRO A 438 12.34 10.47 15.69
CA PRO A 438 13.65 11.10 15.65
C PRO A 438 13.86 12.00 14.44
N LEU A 439 13.02 11.91 13.40
CA LEU A 439 13.21 12.62 12.13
C LEU A 439 13.18 14.15 12.33
N TYR A 440 12.31 14.64 13.21
CA TYR A 440 12.23 16.06 13.54
C TYR A 440 13.56 16.63 14.07
N ASP A 441 14.14 15.97 15.09
CA ASP A 441 15.38 16.44 15.70
C ASP A 441 16.58 16.30 14.74
N VAL A 442 16.59 15.23 13.93
CA VAL A 442 17.60 15.04 12.88
C VAL A 442 17.49 16.12 11.82
N ALA A 443 16.27 16.49 11.41
CA ALA A 443 16.06 17.59 10.46
C ALA A 443 16.58 18.91 11.01
N LEU A 444 16.25 19.25 12.27
CA LEU A 444 16.77 20.47 12.91
C LEU A 444 18.29 20.46 13.04
N ALA A 445 18.89 19.32 13.38
CA ALA A 445 20.32 19.17 13.47
C ALA A 445 21.02 19.37 12.12
N MET A 446 20.39 19.00 11.01
CA MET A 446 20.90 19.26 9.66
C MET A 446 20.93 20.76 9.30
N TYR A 447 20.07 21.58 9.89
CA TYR A 447 20.10 23.04 9.70
C TYR A 447 21.10 23.74 10.64
N ALA A 448 21.71 23.03 11.58
CA ALA A 448 22.67 23.65 12.48
C ALA A 448 23.90 24.17 11.70
N PRO A 449 24.52 25.31 12.09
CA PRO A 449 25.68 25.88 11.43
C PRO A 449 26.88 24.94 11.35
N ASP A 450 27.00 24.00 12.27
CA ASP A 450 28.05 22.99 12.40
C ASP A 450 27.64 21.60 11.86
N ALA A 451 26.52 21.53 11.10
CA ALA A 451 26.05 20.29 10.48
C ALA A 451 27.04 19.71 9.43
N LEU A 452 27.72 20.60 8.72
CA LEU A 452 28.77 20.22 7.77
C LEU A 452 30.18 20.53 8.36
N PRO A 453 31.16 19.66 8.10
CA PRO A 453 32.56 19.94 8.39
C PRO A 453 33.01 21.26 7.78
N PRO A 454 33.93 22.01 8.43
CA PRO A 454 34.41 23.29 7.93
C PRO A 454 34.94 23.25 6.49
N GLU A 455 35.56 22.15 6.09
CA GLU A 455 36.14 21.94 4.76
C GLU A 455 35.07 21.90 3.66
N LEU A 456 33.85 21.54 3.98
CA LEU A 456 32.71 21.45 3.05
C LEU A 456 31.89 22.74 2.99
N GLN A 457 32.10 23.66 3.93
CA GLN A 457 31.40 24.96 3.92
C GLN A 457 31.85 25.79 2.70
N GLY A 458 30.89 26.32 1.95
CA GLY A 458 31.13 27.01 0.69
C GLY A 458 31.47 26.12 -0.50
N GLN A 459 31.65 24.80 -0.30
CA GLN A 459 31.80 23.82 -1.37
C GLN A 459 30.49 23.06 -1.66
N VAL A 460 29.66 22.91 -0.64
CA VAL A 460 28.44 22.08 -0.71
C VAL A 460 27.23 22.88 -0.31
N ARG A 461 26.23 22.88 -1.17
CA ARG A 461 24.87 23.35 -0.88
C ARG A 461 23.93 22.16 -0.74
N ILE A 462 23.26 22.05 0.42
CA ILE A 462 22.23 21.05 0.67
C ILE A 462 20.86 21.73 0.50
N HIS A 463 20.01 21.13 -0.31
CA HIS A 463 18.59 21.47 -0.43
C HIS A 463 17.80 20.36 0.25
N LEU A 464 17.26 20.64 1.45
CA LEU A 464 16.65 19.64 2.34
C LEU A 464 15.12 19.66 2.26
N CYS A 465 14.54 18.54 1.83
CA CYS A 465 13.12 18.24 1.90
C CYS A 465 12.85 17.30 3.06
N VAL A 466 12.02 17.69 4.02
CA VAL A 466 11.51 16.80 5.07
C VAL A 466 10.18 16.23 4.61
N TYR A 467 10.06 14.88 4.60
CA TYR A 467 8.87 14.22 4.07
C TYR A 467 8.42 13.02 4.93
N HIS A 468 7.23 13.16 5.56
CA HIS A 468 6.62 12.10 6.37
C HIS A 468 5.09 12.18 6.37
N SER A 469 4.42 11.14 6.86
CA SER A 469 2.95 10.99 6.80
C SER A 469 2.17 11.89 7.79
N GLN A 470 2.83 12.57 8.73
CA GLN A 470 2.19 13.40 9.75
C GLN A 470 2.11 14.89 9.36
N PHE A 471 2.56 15.27 8.18
CA PHE A 471 2.31 16.63 7.68
C PHE A 471 0.81 16.86 7.46
N PRO A 472 0.34 18.13 7.64
CA PRO A 472 -0.99 18.52 7.18
C PRO A 472 -1.21 18.10 5.72
N LEU A 473 -2.41 17.64 5.42
CA LEU A 473 -2.71 16.98 4.14
C LEU A 473 -2.38 17.86 2.94
N LEU A 474 -2.77 19.14 2.97
CA LEU A 474 -2.53 20.09 1.88
C LEU A 474 -1.02 20.30 1.64
N LEU A 475 -0.24 20.54 2.71
CA LEU A 475 1.21 20.73 2.62
C LEU A 475 1.92 19.48 2.09
N ARG A 476 1.51 18.30 2.61
CA ARG A 476 2.05 17.03 2.13
C ARG A 476 1.79 16.86 0.64
N SER A 477 0.59 17.26 0.17
CA SER A 477 0.22 17.25 -1.25
C SER A 477 1.15 18.06 -2.12
N ALA A 478 1.32 19.27 -1.75
CA ALA A 478 2.14 20.18 -2.52
C ALA A 478 3.59 19.70 -2.58
N ILE A 479 4.14 19.18 -1.45
CA ILE A 479 5.48 18.57 -1.43
C ILE A 479 5.53 17.36 -2.39
N GLU A 480 4.55 16.46 -2.30
CA GLU A 480 4.51 15.26 -3.13
C GLU A 480 4.39 15.57 -4.62
N GLN A 481 3.55 16.54 -4.99
CA GLN A 481 3.41 16.97 -6.37
C GLN A 481 4.74 17.50 -6.95
N GLN A 482 5.45 18.30 -6.17
CA GLN A 482 6.76 18.79 -6.59
C GLN A 482 7.77 17.66 -6.69
N LEU A 483 7.85 16.77 -5.70
CA LEU A 483 8.76 15.62 -5.74
C LEU A 483 8.46 14.67 -6.91
N ASP A 484 7.19 14.35 -7.17
CA ASP A 484 6.80 13.52 -8.31
C ASP A 484 7.18 14.14 -9.65
N THR A 485 7.07 15.47 -9.74
CA THR A 485 7.50 16.21 -10.91
C THR A 485 9.01 16.16 -11.06
N LEU A 486 9.76 16.47 -10.00
CA LEU A 486 11.21 16.64 -10.04
C LEU A 486 11.95 15.30 -10.13
N LEU A 487 11.45 14.26 -9.47
CA LEU A 487 12.04 12.94 -9.44
C LEU A 487 11.57 12.01 -10.55
N ASN A 488 10.68 12.47 -11.44
CA ASN A 488 10.37 11.74 -12.66
C ASN A 488 11.47 12.00 -13.69
N ARG A 489 12.43 11.09 -13.73
CA ARG A 489 13.62 11.18 -14.60
C ARG A 489 13.55 10.23 -15.80
N ARG A 490 12.35 9.97 -16.30
CA ARG A 490 12.18 9.18 -17.53
C ARG A 490 12.86 9.88 -18.70
N GLY A 491 13.68 9.16 -19.42
CA GLY A 491 14.50 9.71 -20.52
C GLY A 491 15.83 10.28 -20.09
N ALA A 492 16.21 10.22 -18.81
CA ALA A 492 17.53 10.60 -18.34
C ALA A 492 18.61 9.74 -19.01
N ARG A 493 19.68 10.37 -19.48
CA ARG A 493 20.89 9.78 -20.05
C ARG A 493 22.10 10.31 -19.31
N VAL A 494 23.27 9.74 -19.57
CA VAL A 494 24.54 10.14 -18.94
C VAL A 494 24.79 11.64 -19.11
N ASP A 495 24.47 12.20 -20.28
CA ASP A 495 24.76 13.58 -20.65
C ASP A 495 23.53 14.50 -20.52
N HIS A 496 22.38 13.98 -20.15
CA HIS A 496 21.13 14.74 -20.09
C HIS A 496 20.21 14.25 -19.00
N ASP A 497 20.07 15.04 -17.96
CA ASP A 497 19.14 14.82 -16.87
C ASP A 497 17.97 15.83 -16.97
N PRO A 498 16.76 15.37 -17.31
CA PRO A 498 15.60 16.25 -17.45
C PRO A 498 15.26 17.00 -16.16
N ALA A 499 15.63 16.50 -14.98
CA ALA A 499 15.38 17.16 -13.71
C ALA A 499 16.13 18.51 -13.61
N LEU A 500 17.36 18.60 -14.12
CA LEU A 500 18.20 19.80 -14.04
C LEU A 500 17.66 20.98 -14.89
N HIS A 501 16.80 20.69 -15.86
CA HIS A 501 16.19 21.70 -16.72
C HIS A 501 14.84 22.21 -16.18
N ARG A 502 14.36 21.65 -15.07
CA ARG A 502 13.10 22.09 -14.48
C ARG A 502 13.27 23.44 -13.78
N PRO A 503 12.35 24.41 -13.98
CA PRO A 503 12.50 25.78 -13.47
C PRO A 503 12.80 25.83 -11.96
N ALA A 504 12.10 25.02 -11.16
CA ALA A 504 12.27 25.01 -9.71
C ALA A 504 13.68 24.57 -9.26
N LEU A 505 14.28 23.53 -9.89
CA LEU A 505 15.65 23.12 -9.60
C LEU A 505 16.64 24.14 -10.16
N ARG A 506 16.40 24.61 -11.38
CA ARG A 506 17.29 25.58 -12.05
C ARG A 506 17.45 26.83 -11.21
N ALA A 507 16.37 27.42 -10.72
CA ALA A 507 16.41 28.61 -9.88
C ALA A 507 17.27 28.40 -8.62
N LEU A 508 17.19 27.24 -7.98
CA LEU A 508 18.00 26.91 -6.79
C LEU A 508 19.48 26.68 -7.13
N ILE A 509 19.77 26.02 -8.24
CA ILE A 509 21.16 25.81 -8.70
C ILE A 509 21.81 27.13 -9.05
N ASP A 510 21.09 28.04 -9.71
CA ASP A 510 21.63 29.34 -10.16
C ASP A 510 21.79 30.34 -9.02
N SER A 511 20.94 30.27 -7.98
CA SER A 511 20.97 31.21 -6.86
C SER A 511 22.09 30.97 -5.84
N HIS A 512 22.79 29.85 -5.90
CA HIS A 512 23.84 29.48 -4.94
C HIS A 512 25.17 29.18 -5.64
N PRO A 513 26.29 29.74 -5.17
CA PRO A 513 27.59 29.67 -5.88
C PRO A 513 28.30 28.34 -5.75
N GLU A 514 27.96 27.48 -4.79
CA GLU A 514 28.68 26.25 -4.46
C GLU A 514 28.77 25.32 -5.66
N PRO A 515 29.90 24.62 -5.86
CA PRO A 515 30.10 23.72 -6.98
C PRO A 515 29.35 22.39 -6.85
N HIS A 516 28.92 22.02 -5.63
CA HIS A 516 28.18 20.79 -5.35
C HIS A 516 26.81 21.08 -4.76
N HIS A 517 25.75 20.56 -5.40
CA HIS A 517 24.39 20.67 -4.95
C HIS A 517 23.79 19.30 -4.63
N LEU A 518 23.42 19.08 -3.38
CA LEU A 518 22.75 17.87 -2.91
C LEU A 518 21.29 18.19 -2.61
N PHE A 519 20.38 17.69 -3.42
CA PHE A 519 18.94 17.72 -3.14
C PHE A 519 18.58 16.48 -2.36
N ILE A 520 18.33 16.62 -1.07
CA ILE A 520 18.12 15.51 -0.14
C ILE A 520 16.66 15.47 0.30
N VAL A 521 16.02 14.32 0.11
CA VAL A 521 14.74 14.00 0.76
C VAL A 521 15.04 13.23 2.04
N LEU A 522 14.82 13.86 3.21
CA LEU A 522 14.85 13.20 4.50
C LEU A 522 13.44 12.68 4.79
N GLY A 523 13.24 11.37 4.70
CA GLY A 523 11.92 10.79 4.73
C GLY A 523 11.74 9.61 5.67
N SER A 524 10.48 9.36 6.02
CA SER A 524 10.01 8.18 6.74
C SER A 524 9.71 7.03 5.74
N PRO A 525 9.23 5.84 6.19
CA PRO A 525 8.82 4.76 5.28
C PRO A 525 7.82 5.14 4.17
N VAL A 526 7.16 6.28 4.26
CA VAL A 526 6.31 6.81 3.18
C VAL A 526 7.05 6.97 1.85
N THR A 527 8.38 7.09 1.87
CA THR A 527 9.23 7.21 0.67
C THR A 527 9.44 5.88 -0.06
N GLU A 528 9.11 4.75 0.55
CA GLU A 528 9.37 3.42 -0.01
C GLU A 528 8.31 3.00 -1.02
N VAL A 529 7.09 3.48 -0.86
CA VAL A 529 5.92 2.94 -1.54
C VAL A 529 5.15 4.02 -2.31
N GLY A 530 4.52 3.62 -3.41
CA GLY A 530 3.51 4.42 -4.08
C GLY A 530 4.03 5.56 -4.96
N ARG A 531 5.33 5.72 -5.17
CA ARG A 531 5.88 6.85 -5.93
C ARG A 531 6.78 6.40 -7.08
N ASP A 532 6.75 7.17 -8.16
CA ASP A 532 7.59 6.94 -9.34
C ASP A 532 8.88 7.77 -9.28
N HIS A 533 9.47 7.86 -8.08
CA HIS A 533 10.69 8.62 -7.82
C HIS A 533 11.93 7.88 -8.30
N ASP A 534 12.92 8.62 -8.80
CA ASP A 534 14.22 8.13 -9.22
C ASP A 534 15.33 8.93 -8.54
N TYR A 535 15.87 8.40 -7.44
CA TYR A 535 17.01 8.97 -6.73
C TYR A 535 18.34 8.50 -7.32
N ASP A 536 19.38 9.29 -7.17
CA ASP A 536 20.74 8.91 -7.55
C ASP A 536 21.32 7.91 -6.55
N TRP A 537 21.11 8.17 -5.26
CA TRP A 537 21.62 7.39 -4.15
C TRP A 537 20.68 7.41 -2.96
N ALA A 538 20.93 6.50 -2.00
CA ALA A 538 20.19 6.48 -0.73
C ALA A 538 21.09 6.15 0.46
N VAL A 539 20.81 6.81 1.61
CA VAL A 539 21.28 6.43 2.95
C VAL A 539 20.08 5.89 3.73
N VAL A 540 20.20 4.69 4.27
CA VAL A 540 19.03 3.94 4.81
C VAL A 540 19.28 3.54 6.25
N GLU A 541 18.44 4.04 7.17
CA GLU A 541 18.33 3.48 8.51
C GLU A 541 17.51 2.18 8.41
N PRO A 542 18.04 1.01 8.82
CA PRO A 542 17.39 -0.28 8.57
C PRO A 542 16.12 -0.49 9.42
N SER A 543 15.12 -1.18 8.83
CA SER A 543 13.92 -1.61 9.53
C SER A 543 13.50 -3.05 9.16
N SER A 544 13.58 -3.43 7.90
CA SER A 544 13.34 -4.78 7.40
C SER A 544 13.98 -4.96 6.02
N MET A 545 14.21 -6.21 5.62
CA MET A 545 14.67 -6.51 4.25
C MET A 545 13.60 -6.11 3.22
N ARG A 546 12.31 -6.26 3.57
CA ARG A 546 11.20 -5.76 2.75
C ARG A 546 11.37 -4.28 2.41
N SER A 547 11.49 -3.43 3.44
CA SER A 547 11.67 -1.99 3.31
C SER A 547 12.92 -1.64 2.48
N LEU A 548 14.04 -2.31 2.74
CA LEU A 548 15.28 -2.07 2.02
C LEU A 548 15.13 -2.33 0.52
N ILE A 549 14.52 -3.44 0.14
CA ILE A 549 14.32 -3.80 -1.28
C ILE A 549 13.33 -2.85 -1.97
N GLN A 550 12.25 -2.48 -1.29
CA GLN A 550 11.26 -1.53 -1.83
C GLN A 550 11.87 -0.16 -2.07
N LEU A 551 12.63 0.35 -1.08
CA LEU A 551 13.36 1.60 -1.21
C LEU A 551 14.41 1.54 -2.31
N ALA A 552 15.18 0.45 -2.40
CA ALA A 552 16.14 0.23 -3.49
C ALA A 552 15.49 0.35 -4.86
N GLY A 553 14.22 -0.05 -4.99
CA GLY A 553 13.42 0.16 -6.19
C GLY A 553 13.21 1.62 -6.59
N ARG A 554 13.55 2.60 -5.73
CA ARG A 554 13.51 4.05 -5.99
C ARG A 554 14.87 4.64 -6.41
N VAL A 555 15.95 3.87 -6.21
CA VAL A 555 17.30 4.29 -6.66
C VAL A 555 17.51 3.82 -8.09
N ARG A 556 17.92 4.72 -8.99
CA ARG A 556 18.10 4.47 -10.44
C ARG A 556 16.91 3.74 -11.09
N ARG A 557 15.71 4.18 -10.74
CA ARG A 557 14.48 3.51 -11.17
C ARG A 557 14.25 3.57 -12.67
N HIS A 558 14.42 4.74 -13.26
CA HIS A 558 14.15 4.98 -14.69
C HIS A 558 15.37 4.76 -15.58
N ARG A 559 16.55 4.72 -15.00
CA ARG A 559 17.82 4.69 -15.72
C ARG A 559 18.31 3.25 -15.94
N PRO A 560 18.51 2.84 -17.19
CA PRO A 560 19.09 1.54 -17.53
C PRO A 560 20.59 1.49 -17.21
N GLY A 561 21.16 0.28 -17.30
CA GLY A 561 22.56 0.03 -17.15
C GLY A 561 23.01 -0.27 -15.72
N ALA A 562 24.11 -0.99 -15.61
CA ALA A 562 24.75 -1.30 -14.34
C ALA A 562 25.27 -0.03 -13.65
N VAL A 563 25.26 -0.03 -12.33
CA VAL A 563 25.91 1.03 -11.54
C VAL A 563 27.41 0.76 -11.49
N GLY A 564 28.22 1.82 -11.62
CA GLY A 564 29.70 1.71 -11.61
C GLY A 564 30.32 1.69 -10.21
N GLY A 565 29.52 1.78 -9.15
CA GLY A 565 29.97 1.78 -7.76
C GLY A 565 28.81 1.83 -6.78
N VAL A 566 29.13 1.93 -5.49
CA VAL A 566 28.16 2.00 -4.41
C VAL A 566 27.23 3.21 -4.59
N ASN A 567 25.91 2.96 -4.57
CA ASN A 567 24.89 4.00 -4.61
C ASN A 567 23.86 3.88 -3.47
N MET A 568 24.07 2.95 -2.55
CA MET A 568 23.31 2.84 -1.34
C MET A 568 24.22 2.62 -0.14
N VAL A 569 23.94 3.31 0.95
CA VAL A 569 24.55 3.05 2.25
C VAL A 569 23.43 2.61 3.20
N VAL A 570 23.62 1.47 3.83
CA VAL A 570 22.71 0.98 4.87
C VAL A 570 23.45 1.08 6.20
N LEU A 571 22.86 1.78 7.17
CA LEU A 571 23.43 1.90 8.51
C LEU A 571 23.44 0.53 9.20
N ASP A 572 24.46 0.23 9.97
CA ASP A 572 24.61 -1.09 10.61
C ASP A 572 23.53 -1.42 11.63
N SER A 573 22.87 -0.40 12.20
CA SER A 573 21.72 -0.54 13.08
C SER A 573 20.81 0.68 12.96
N ASN A 574 19.73 0.75 13.77
CA ASN A 574 18.86 1.91 13.84
C ASN A 574 18.94 2.63 15.19
N LEU A 575 18.44 3.86 15.27
CA LEU A 575 18.46 4.68 16.49
C LEU A 575 17.69 4.04 17.65
N ARG A 576 16.68 3.21 17.35
CA ARG A 576 15.91 2.52 18.40
C ARG A 576 16.76 1.55 19.21
N HIS A 577 17.69 0.85 18.57
CA HIS A 577 18.63 -0.06 19.24
C HIS A 577 19.43 0.67 20.33
N TYR A 578 19.91 1.88 20.02
CA TYR A 578 20.70 2.66 20.98
C TYR A 578 19.85 3.30 22.08
N LYS A 579 18.57 3.57 21.82
CA LYS A 579 17.63 4.08 22.82
C LYS A 579 17.12 2.98 23.75
N MET A 580 16.88 1.79 23.23
CA MET A 580 16.26 0.66 23.95
C MET A 580 16.97 -0.66 23.53
N PRO A 581 18.20 -0.90 24.02
CA PRO A 581 19.02 -2.02 23.55
C PRO A 581 18.42 -3.40 23.84
N ASP A 582 17.60 -3.52 24.89
CA ASP A 582 16.96 -4.78 25.30
C ASP A 582 15.60 -5.04 24.60
N LYS A 583 15.15 -4.13 23.75
CA LYS A 583 13.89 -4.23 23.03
C LYS A 583 14.12 -4.52 21.55
N PRO A 584 13.13 -5.06 20.84
CA PRO A 584 13.20 -5.22 19.40
C PRO A 584 13.56 -3.91 18.69
N ALA A 585 14.63 -3.91 17.92
CA ALA A 585 15.02 -2.76 17.12
C ALA A 585 14.26 -2.70 15.79
N TYR A 586 13.94 -3.87 15.23
CA TYR A 586 13.23 -4.04 13.95
C TYR A 586 11.77 -4.44 14.16
N GLU A 587 11.09 -3.70 15.04
CA GLU A 587 9.71 -4.00 15.46
C GLU A 587 8.71 -3.93 14.30
N LYS A 588 8.81 -2.92 13.45
CA LYS A 588 7.95 -2.80 12.27
C LYS A 588 8.65 -3.37 11.03
N PRO A 589 7.95 -4.13 10.23
CA PRO A 589 6.50 -4.40 10.13
C PRO A 589 5.99 -5.61 10.94
N GLY A 590 6.54 -5.89 12.08
CA GLY A 590 6.07 -6.93 13.01
C GLY A 590 6.81 -8.27 12.90
N PHE A 591 7.98 -8.29 12.28
CA PHE A 591 8.77 -9.52 12.17
C PHE A 591 9.51 -9.85 13.48
N GLU A 592 10.21 -8.87 14.06
CA GLU A 592 10.87 -9.03 15.34
C GLU A 592 9.87 -8.89 16.50
N THR A 593 10.03 -9.72 17.55
CA THR A 593 9.23 -9.70 18.77
C THR A 593 10.13 -9.76 20.00
N GLU A 594 9.56 -9.50 21.18
CA GLU A 594 10.29 -9.60 22.45
C GLU A 594 10.61 -11.05 22.86
N HIS A 595 10.12 -12.04 22.16
CA HIS A 595 10.20 -13.45 22.56
C HIS A 595 10.83 -14.34 21.50
N ALA A 596 11.60 -15.34 21.96
CA ALA A 596 12.11 -16.39 21.09
C ALA A 596 10.96 -17.18 20.42
N PRO A 597 11.15 -17.68 19.21
CA PRO A 597 12.40 -17.66 18.43
C PRO A 597 12.57 -16.40 17.55
N PHE A 598 11.68 -15.41 17.65
CA PHE A 598 11.61 -14.24 16.78
C PHE A 598 12.25 -12.99 17.38
N GLN A 599 13.05 -13.15 18.43
CA GLN A 599 13.93 -12.12 18.96
C GLN A 599 15.33 -12.28 18.35
N LEU A 600 15.88 -11.21 17.80
CA LEU A 600 17.24 -11.21 17.25
C LEU A 600 18.29 -11.22 18.36
N LYS A 601 19.41 -11.90 18.12
CA LYS A 601 20.57 -11.94 19.05
C LYS A 601 21.53 -10.78 18.85
N SER A 602 21.51 -10.16 17.69
CA SER A 602 22.25 -8.96 17.35
C SER A 602 21.33 -8.05 16.57
N HIS A 603 21.48 -6.75 16.73
CA HIS A 603 20.81 -5.75 15.91
C HIS A 603 21.77 -5.06 14.91
N HIS A 604 22.98 -5.60 14.76
CA HIS A 604 23.96 -5.15 13.78
C HIS A 604 23.78 -5.90 12.46
N LEU A 605 23.57 -5.17 11.37
CA LEU A 605 23.36 -5.76 10.04
C LEU A 605 24.58 -6.53 9.56
N HIS A 606 25.78 -6.12 9.97
CA HIS A 606 27.00 -6.86 9.67
C HIS A 606 26.90 -8.33 10.11
N ASP A 607 26.38 -8.58 11.30
CA ASP A 607 26.16 -9.93 11.81
C ASP A 607 24.98 -10.62 11.11
N LEU A 608 23.87 -9.89 10.95
CA LEU A 608 22.61 -10.40 10.44
C LEU A 608 22.65 -10.74 8.94
N LEU A 609 23.50 -10.07 8.18
CA LEU A 609 23.69 -10.25 6.74
C LEU A 609 24.99 -10.95 6.38
N ALA A 610 25.80 -11.39 7.33
CA ALA A 610 27.11 -11.98 7.10
C ALA A 610 27.12 -13.08 6.01
N ARG A 611 26.06 -13.89 5.94
CA ARG A 611 25.91 -14.92 4.88
C ARG A 611 25.61 -14.33 3.51
N ALA A 612 24.85 -13.25 3.44
CA ALA A 612 24.44 -12.64 2.18
C ALA A 612 25.54 -11.78 1.56
N ILE A 613 26.31 -11.10 2.41
CA ILE A 613 27.38 -10.18 2.02
C ILE A 613 28.71 -10.94 1.85
N GLY A 614 28.94 -12.00 2.65
CA GLY A 614 30.22 -12.72 2.69
C GLY A 614 31.36 -11.81 3.11
N THR A 615 32.49 -11.91 2.42
CA THR A 615 33.67 -11.05 2.60
C THR A 615 33.61 -9.78 1.76
N ASN A 616 32.56 -9.56 0.98
CA ASN A 616 32.42 -8.42 0.08
C ASN A 616 32.06 -7.16 0.87
N ALA A 617 32.72 -6.05 0.58
CA ALA A 617 32.40 -4.76 1.16
C ALA A 617 31.08 -4.19 0.65
N ALA A 618 30.60 -4.67 -0.50
CA ALA A 618 29.34 -4.22 -1.12
C ALA A 618 28.56 -5.38 -1.72
N TRP A 619 27.22 -5.27 -1.74
CA TRP A 619 26.32 -6.30 -2.30
C TRP A 619 25.19 -5.69 -3.14
N ALA A 620 24.67 -6.47 -4.09
CA ALA A 620 23.52 -6.10 -4.89
C ALA A 620 22.23 -6.21 -4.06
N VAL A 621 21.40 -5.16 -4.07
CA VAL A 621 20.09 -5.17 -3.42
C VAL A 621 19.03 -5.51 -4.46
N ASP A 622 18.46 -6.70 -4.33
CA ASP A 622 17.40 -7.23 -5.19
C ASP A 622 16.35 -8.04 -4.41
N ALA A 623 15.39 -8.63 -5.12
CA ALA A 623 14.28 -9.36 -4.51
C ALA A 623 14.67 -10.78 -4.02
N GLN A 624 15.83 -11.33 -4.36
CA GLN A 624 16.18 -12.74 -4.07
C GLN A 624 15.99 -13.13 -2.61
N PRO A 625 16.47 -12.34 -1.60
CA PRO A 625 16.35 -12.74 -0.20
C PRO A 625 14.89 -12.90 0.28
N ARG A 626 13.95 -12.22 -0.36
CA ARG A 626 12.52 -12.29 -0.01
C ARG A 626 11.78 -13.41 -0.70
N ILE A 627 12.08 -13.65 -1.98
CA ILE A 627 11.31 -14.59 -2.81
C ILE A 627 11.78 -16.03 -2.70
N ALA A 628 13.00 -16.26 -2.22
CA ALA A 628 13.59 -17.58 -2.10
C ALA A 628 14.02 -17.91 -0.68
N LEU A 629 13.78 -19.15 -0.27
CA LEU A 629 14.33 -19.68 0.97
C LEU A 629 15.83 -19.97 0.82
N PRO A 630 16.60 -20.03 1.94
CA PRO A 630 17.98 -20.46 1.91
C PRO A 630 18.13 -21.84 1.25
N ALA A 631 19.24 -22.08 0.53
CA ALA A 631 19.47 -23.32 -0.22
C ALA A 631 19.42 -24.59 0.64
N ASP A 632 19.74 -24.48 1.94
CA ASP A 632 19.65 -25.58 2.93
C ASP A 632 18.26 -25.70 3.57
N ASN A 633 17.31 -24.86 3.19
CA ASN A 633 15.96 -24.72 3.79
C ASN A 633 15.97 -24.56 5.32
N LYS A 634 17.12 -24.19 5.91
CA LYS A 634 17.28 -24.02 7.35
C LYS A 634 17.18 -22.55 7.74
N LEU A 635 16.08 -22.18 8.36
CA LEU A 635 15.88 -20.82 8.88
C LEU A 635 16.50 -20.67 10.27
N LEU A 636 17.21 -19.57 10.47
CA LEU A 636 17.80 -19.17 11.75
C LEU A 636 17.23 -17.79 12.16
N PRO A 637 15.97 -17.74 12.59
CA PRO A 637 15.24 -16.47 12.78
C PRO A 637 15.89 -15.52 13.79
N SER A 638 16.57 -16.04 14.82
CA SER A 638 17.25 -15.20 15.82
C SER A 638 18.65 -14.72 15.38
N ARG A 639 19.15 -15.14 14.20
CA ARG A 639 20.53 -14.86 13.77
C ARG A 639 20.63 -14.23 12.39
N ARG A 640 19.56 -14.26 11.58
CA ARG A 640 19.58 -13.76 10.21
C ARG A 640 18.34 -12.95 9.93
N TRP A 641 18.51 -11.77 9.40
CA TRP A 641 17.43 -10.80 9.19
C TRP A 641 16.34 -11.33 8.25
N THR A 642 16.74 -11.87 7.11
CA THR A 642 15.80 -12.47 6.14
C THR A 642 15.12 -13.74 6.64
N ASP A 643 15.86 -14.57 7.40
CA ASP A 643 15.29 -15.79 7.98
C ASP A 643 14.24 -15.48 9.04
N LEU A 644 14.39 -14.36 9.77
CA LEU A 644 13.37 -13.87 10.70
C LEU A 644 12.06 -13.59 9.95
N GLU A 645 12.12 -12.86 8.85
CA GLU A 645 10.94 -12.52 8.05
C GLU A 645 10.25 -13.77 7.49
N HIS A 646 11.02 -14.70 6.92
CA HIS A 646 10.50 -15.97 6.42
C HIS A 646 9.87 -16.81 7.53
N ALA A 647 10.54 -16.93 8.67
CA ALA A 647 10.04 -17.74 9.79
C ALA A 647 8.76 -17.15 10.41
N ARG A 648 8.67 -15.83 10.55
CA ARG A 648 7.47 -15.16 11.04
C ARG A 648 6.27 -15.36 10.11
N MET A 649 6.47 -15.20 8.80
CA MET A 649 5.42 -15.45 7.83
C MET A 649 5.01 -16.92 7.81
N HIS A 650 5.96 -17.84 7.88
CA HIS A 650 5.68 -19.27 7.96
C HIS A 650 4.84 -19.61 9.20
N ASP A 651 5.23 -19.10 10.36
CA ASP A 651 4.53 -19.36 11.63
C ASP A 651 3.08 -18.81 11.63
N SER A 652 2.88 -17.64 11.03
CA SER A 652 1.56 -16.99 10.96
C SER A 652 0.63 -17.62 9.93
N LEU A 653 1.16 -18.03 8.77
CA LEU A 653 0.33 -18.33 7.60
C LEU A 653 0.21 -19.81 7.29
N LEU A 654 1.24 -20.62 7.62
CA LEU A 654 1.27 -22.03 7.22
C LEU A 654 0.94 -22.99 8.38
N PRO A 655 0.38 -24.17 8.05
CA PRO A 655 0.11 -25.21 9.03
C PRO A 655 1.39 -25.69 9.70
N LYS A 656 1.34 -25.91 11.02
CA LYS A 656 2.42 -26.58 11.75
C LYS A 656 2.37 -28.08 11.51
N PRO A 657 3.53 -28.77 11.56
CA PRO A 657 3.56 -30.23 11.45
C PRO A 657 2.66 -30.89 12.49
N GLN A 658 2.01 -32.00 12.10
CA GLN A 658 1.22 -32.81 13.02
C GLN A 658 2.08 -33.28 14.18
N GLY A 659 1.52 -33.30 15.38
CA GLY A 659 2.22 -33.74 16.60
C GLY A 659 2.93 -32.67 17.40
N THR A 660 2.87 -31.40 17.01
CA THR A 660 3.31 -30.29 17.86
C THR A 660 2.26 -30.03 18.95
N ALA A 661 2.70 -29.92 20.21
CA ALA A 661 1.82 -29.66 21.37
C ALA A 661 1.10 -28.30 21.33
N THR A 662 1.51 -27.39 20.48
CA THR A 662 0.88 -26.07 20.31
C THR A 662 -0.20 -26.12 19.23
N PRO A 663 -1.41 -25.61 19.51
CA PRO A 663 -2.46 -25.47 18.51
C PRO A 663 -1.96 -24.69 17.28
N THR A 664 -2.30 -25.17 16.10
CA THR A 664 -1.98 -24.44 14.86
C THR A 664 -2.91 -23.23 14.74
N HIS A 665 -2.34 -22.05 14.84
CA HIS A 665 -3.05 -20.80 14.60
C HIS A 665 -2.81 -20.23 13.19
N ALA A 666 -2.34 -21.07 12.26
CA ALA A 666 -2.10 -20.65 10.89
C ALA A 666 -3.37 -20.07 10.28
N ALA A 667 -3.26 -18.83 9.76
CA ALA A 667 -4.41 -18.10 9.23
C ALA A 667 -5.16 -18.88 8.14
N CYS A 668 -4.43 -19.63 7.31
CA CYS A 668 -5.03 -20.46 6.26
C CYS A 668 -5.87 -21.63 6.79
N LEU A 669 -5.60 -22.13 8.00
CA LEU A 669 -6.36 -23.25 8.61
C LEU A 669 -7.61 -22.79 9.34
N GLN A 670 -7.69 -21.54 9.75
CA GLN A 670 -8.88 -21.00 10.43
C GLN A 670 -10.13 -21.04 9.54
N TRP A 671 -9.96 -21.23 8.25
CA TRP A 671 -10.99 -21.20 7.22
C TRP A 671 -11.21 -22.55 6.56
N HIS A 672 -10.48 -23.61 6.96
CA HIS A 672 -10.73 -24.97 6.52
C HIS A 672 -12.06 -25.51 7.06
N GLU A 673 -12.65 -26.45 6.31
CA GLU A 673 -13.73 -27.27 6.83
C GLU A 673 -13.27 -28.03 8.08
N PRO A 674 -14.18 -28.24 9.05
CA PRO A 674 -13.85 -29.00 10.24
C PRO A 674 -13.36 -30.37 9.81
N GLN A 675 -12.19 -30.75 10.22
CA GLN A 675 -11.79 -32.16 10.25
C GLN A 675 -12.75 -32.87 11.20
N PRO A 676 -13.10 -34.15 10.96
CA PRO A 676 -13.99 -34.90 11.84
C PRO A 676 -13.59 -34.86 13.31
N GLU A 677 -12.30 -34.62 13.59
CA GLU A 677 -11.71 -34.57 14.91
C GLU A 677 -11.72 -33.16 15.55
N THR A 678 -12.04 -32.09 14.76
CA THR A 678 -12.18 -30.74 15.26
C THR A 678 -13.63 -30.27 15.08
N PRO A 679 -14.47 -30.35 16.12
CA PRO A 679 -15.94 -30.26 15.98
C PRO A 679 -16.48 -28.87 15.66
N ARG A 680 -15.65 -27.85 15.41
CA ARG A 680 -16.15 -26.48 15.19
C ARG A 680 -15.39 -25.77 14.06
N SER A 681 -16.07 -25.57 12.96
CA SER A 681 -15.66 -24.66 11.91
C SER A 681 -15.80 -23.22 12.40
N LEU A 682 -14.69 -22.51 12.53
CA LEU A 682 -14.68 -21.09 12.91
C LEU A 682 -14.87 -20.13 11.72
N TRP A 683 -14.82 -20.66 10.50
CA TRP A 683 -14.75 -19.85 9.28
C TRP A 683 -16.03 -19.06 8.94
N LEU A 684 -17.19 -19.48 9.43
CA LEU A 684 -18.46 -18.73 9.28
C LEU A 684 -18.86 -17.97 10.55
N THR A 685 -18.08 -18.05 11.63
CA THR A 685 -18.43 -17.32 12.84
C THR A 685 -17.98 -15.86 12.72
N GLY A 686 -18.82 -14.92 13.17
CA GLY A 686 -18.42 -13.52 13.31
C GLY A 686 -17.47 -13.24 14.49
N LEU A 687 -17.10 -14.27 15.27
CA LEU A 687 -16.32 -14.13 16.48
C LEU A 687 -14.83 -13.84 16.17
N LEU A 688 -14.20 -14.71 15.37
CA LEU A 688 -12.78 -14.56 15.05
C LEU A 688 -12.47 -13.26 14.30
N PRO A 689 -13.26 -12.83 13.29
CA PRO A 689 -13.08 -11.53 12.65
C PRO A 689 -13.18 -10.33 13.60
N GLN A 690 -13.91 -10.45 14.70
CA GLN A 690 -14.01 -9.38 15.70
C GLN A 690 -12.72 -9.20 16.51
N PHE A 691 -11.94 -10.27 16.71
CA PHE A 691 -10.66 -10.24 17.43
C PHE A 691 -9.46 -9.96 16.52
N GLN A 692 -9.59 -10.18 15.21
CA GLN A 692 -8.52 -10.04 14.22
C GLN A 692 -9.01 -9.19 13.05
N ARG A 693 -9.40 -7.95 13.32
CA ARG A 693 -9.84 -7.01 12.29
C ARG A 693 -8.65 -6.59 11.42
N PHE A 694 -8.97 -6.24 10.19
CA PHE A 694 -8.00 -5.59 9.33
C PHE A 694 -7.69 -4.19 9.87
N ARG A 695 -6.40 -3.87 10.00
CA ARG A 695 -5.93 -2.59 10.54
C ARG A 695 -6.54 -2.24 11.90
N GLN A 696 -6.59 -3.21 12.79
CA GLN A 696 -6.98 -2.95 14.16
C GLN A 696 -5.95 -2.02 14.81
N ASP A 697 -6.38 -0.81 15.13
CA ASP A 697 -5.59 0.17 15.84
C ASP A 697 -6.26 0.48 17.17
N ASP A 698 -5.63 0.06 18.25
CA ASP A 698 -6.10 0.29 19.62
C ASP A 698 -5.58 1.63 20.20
N GLN A 699 -4.77 2.37 19.44
CA GLN A 699 -4.26 3.67 19.86
C GLN A 699 -5.33 4.73 19.73
N LYS A 700 -5.54 5.49 20.79
CA LYS A 700 -6.36 6.71 20.74
C LYS A 700 -5.66 7.71 19.84
N ARG A 701 -6.35 8.16 18.81
CA ARG A 701 -5.90 9.23 17.92
C ARG A 701 -6.85 10.40 18.04
N ASP A 702 -6.29 11.60 18.08
CA ASP A 702 -7.04 12.84 17.96
C ASP A 702 -6.81 13.40 16.54
N ASP A 703 -7.88 13.77 15.87
CA ASP A 703 -7.77 14.53 14.63
C ASP A 703 -7.47 15.97 14.99
N VAL A 704 -6.52 16.55 14.26
CA VAL A 704 -6.14 17.95 14.44
C VAL A 704 -6.24 18.71 13.12
N ALA A 705 -6.57 20.00 13.19
CA ALA A 705 -6.65 20.90 12.06
C ALA A 705 -5.82 22.15 12.34
N LEU A 706 -5.13 22.66 11.32
CA LEU A 706 -4.55 23.98 11.32
C LEU A 706 -5.56 24.96 10.73
N LEU A 707 -5.97 25.95 11.50
CA LEU A 707 -6.90 26.98 11.07
C LEU A 707 -6.21 28.35 11.17
N PRO A 708 -6.49 29.27 10.24
CA PRO A 708 -6.03 30.65 10.36
C PRO A 708 -6.55 31.30 11.66
N ASP A 709 -5.76 32.17 12.25
CA ASP A 709 -6.25 33.06 13.32
C ASP A 709 -7.21 34.12 12.78
N GLU A 710 -7.75 34.99 13.68
CA GLU A 710 -8.71 36.01 13.30
C GLU A 710 -8.11 37.08 12.37
N GLU A 711 -6.79 37.25 12.37
CA GLU A 711 -6.06 38.19 11.55
C GLU A 711 -5.54 37.55 10.24
N GLU A 712 -5.74 36.24 10.07
CA GLU A 712 -5.25 35.40 8.96
C GLU A 712 -3.72 35.44 8.76
N GLU A 713 -2.98 35.83 9.80
CA GLU A 713 -1.51 35.95 9.74
C GLU A 713 -0.81 34.65 10.17
N THR A 714 -1.42 33.89 11.09
CA THR A 714 -0.84 32.66 11.63
C THR A 714 -1.81 31.48 11.60
N LEU A 715 -1.26 30.27 11.63
CA LEU A 715 -2.05 29.04 11.71
C LEU A 715 -2.02 28.48 13.12
N LEU A 716 -3.20 28.30 13.69
CA LEU A 716 -3.38 27.74 15.04
C LEU A 716 -3.84 26.29 14.96
N LEU A 717 -3.25 25.46 15.82
CA LEU A 717 -3.59 24.03 15.91
C LEU A 717 -4.85 23.82 16.75
N HIS A 718 -5.83 23.13 16.19
CA HIS A 718 -7.10 22.81 16.83
C HIS A 718 -7.31 21.29 16.88
N ARG A 719 -7.89 20.78 17.96
CA ARG A 719 -8.41 19.42 18.03
C ARG A 719 -9.80 19.37 17.41
N VAL A 720 -10.03 18.42 16.54
CA VAL A 720 -11.33 18.19 15.89
C VAL A 720 -12.14 17.22 16.76
N GLN A 721 -13.33 17.66 17.18
CA GLN A 721 -14.25 16.86 17.98
C GLN A 721 -15.60 16.75 17.27
N ASP A 722 -16.31 15.64 17.52
CA ASP A 722 -17.67 15.51 17.03
C ASP A 722 -18.61 16.39 17.87
N GLY A 723 -19.43 17.20 17.22
CA GLY A 723 -20.47 18.01 17.85
C GLY A 723 -21.71 17.18 18.19
N GLU A 724 -22.69 17.84 18.81
CA GLU A 724 -23.97 17.19 19.18
C GLU A 724 -24.80 16.79 17.95
N ARG A 725 -24.68 17.58 16.89
CA ARG A 725 -25.36 17.27 15.62
C ARG A 725 -24.54 16.33 14.77
N ARG A 726 -25.21 15.48 14.03
CA ARG A 726 -24.55 14.57 13.08
C ARG A 726 -23.81 15.38 12.01
N TYR A 727 -22.53 15.02 11.77
CA TYR A 727 -21.60 15.72 10.88
C TYR A 727 -21.13 17.11 11.35
N GLU A 728 -21.56 17.58 12.52
CA GLU A 728 -20.99 18.79 13.12
C GLU A 728 -19.59 18.49 13.64
N LYS A 729 -18.63 19.34 13.29
CA LYS A 729 -17.26 19.28 13.79
C LYS A 729 -16.99 20.53 14.60
N LEU A 730 -16.48 20.36 15.80
CA LEU A 730 -16.04 21.42 16.69
C LEU A 730 -14.53 21.50 16.65
N TYR A 731 -14.00 22.68 16.46
CA TYR A 731 -12.56 22.94 16.44
C TYR A 731 -12.17 23.60 17.76
N VAL A 732 -11.52 22.83 18.63
CA VAL A 732 -11.10 23.29 19.95
C VAL A 732 -9.62 23.64 19.92
N PRO A 733 -9.22 24.88 20.23
CA PRO A 733 -7.82 25.28 20.23
C PRO A 733 -6.96 24.37 21.11
N ILE A 734 -5.81 23.97 20.63
CA ILE A 734 -4.83 23.21 21.39
C ILE A 734 -3.94 24.20 22.14
N HIS A 735 -3.69 23.92 23.43
CA HIS A 735 -2.85 24.77 24.25
C HIS A 735 -1.45 24.91 23.65
N GLN A 736 -0.92 26.15 23.64
CA GLN A 736 0.37 26.48 23.02
C GLN A 736 1.55 25.63 23.54
N SER A 737 1.47 25.12 24.78
CA SER A 737 2.50 24.21 25.32
C SER A 737 2.61 22.86 24.59
N LEU A 738 1.63 22.49 23.76
CA LEU A 738 1.61 21.29 22.93
C LEU A 738 1.94 21.58 21.45
N CYS A 739 2.17 22.84 21.10
CA CYS A 739 2.53 23.26 19.75
C CYS A 739 3.77 24.15 19.82
N HIS A 740 4.90 23.65 19.31
CA HIS A 740 6.18 24.34 19.33
C HIS A 740 6.58 24.72 17.91
N PRO A 741 6.25 25.94 17.44
CA PRO A 741 6.68 26.38 16.11
C PRO A 741 8.21 26.49 16.08
N VAL A 742 8.80 26.03 14.98
CA VAL A 742 10.24 26.17 14.75
C VAL A 742 10.53 27.60 14.31
N PRO A 743 11.31 28.37 15.08
CA PRO A 743 11.67 29.73 14.67
C PRO A 743 12.43 29.73 13.35
N ALA A 744 12.15 30.67 12.47
CA ALA A 744 12.85 30.80 11.19
C ALA A 744 14.37 30.89 11.34
N ALA A 745 14.86 31.49 12.44
CA ALA A 745 16.28 31.54 12.75
C ALA A 745 16.94 30.17 12.93
N GLN A 746 16.21 29.14 13.36
CA GLN A 746 16.72 27.76 13.46
C GLN A 746 16.85 27.08 12.11
N LEU A 747 16.16 27.55 11.09
CA LEU A 747 16.25 27.07 9.73
C LEU A 747 17.20 27.90 8.85
N ALA A 748 17.80 28.94 9.42
CA ALA A 748 18.75 29.81 8.73
C ALA A 748 20.15 29.20 8.81
N SER A 749 20.46 28.32 7.86
CA SER A 749 21.78 27.69 7.74
C SER A 749 22.59 28.30 6.58
N PRO A 750 23.91 28.51 6.76
CA PRO A 750 24.74 29.00 5.65
C PRO A 750 24.89 27.99 4.50
N SER A 751 24.67 26.71 4.76
CA SER A 751 24.91 25.62 3.78
C SER A 751 23.67 24.78 3.46
N VAL A 752 22.58 24.95 4.19
CA VAL A 752 21.34 24.15 4.03
C VAL A 752 20.15 25.08 3.78
N SER A 753 19.38 24.78 2.75
CA SER A 753 18.15 25.52 2.38
C SER A 753 16.95 24.57 2.33
N PRO A 754 15.75 25.01 2.70
CA PRO A 754 14.55 24.21 2.53
C PRO A 754 14.25 23.99 1.03
N TRP A 755 13.76 22.77 0.72
CA TRP A 755 13.34 22.36 -0.62
C TRP A 755 12.31 21.22 -0.53
N PRO A 756 11.29 21.17 -1.36
CA PRO A 756 10.81 22.30 -2.19
C PRO A 756 10.29 23.44 -1.30
N GLN A 757 10.23 24.64 -1.86
CA GLN A 757 9.66 25.79 -1.17
C GLN A 757 8.14 25.74 -1.33
N VAL A 758 7.44 25.33 -0.29
CA VAL A 758 5.98 25.22 -0.23
C VAL A 758 5.50 25.96 1.01
N GLY A 759 4.69 26.98 0.82
CA GLY A 759 4.05 27.73 1.90
C GLY A 759 2.62 27.24 2.14
N LEU A 760 2.29 26.84 3.38
CA LEU A 760 0.94 26.34 3.68
C LEU A 760 -0.13 27.42 3.49
N MET A 761 0.16 28.68 3.84
CA MET A 761 -0.75 29.81 3.64
C MET A 761 -0.97 30.13 2.15
N GLU A 762 0.08 30.02 1.34
CA GLU A 762 0.00 30.17 -0.11
C GLU A 762 -0.87 29.09 -0.74
N GLU A 763 -0.71 27.84 -0.31
CA GLU A 763 -1.54 26.73 -0.78
C GLU A 763 -3.00 26.84 -0.33
N LEU A 764 -3.25 27.32 0.90
CA LEU A 764 -4.61 27.61 1.38
C LEU A 764 -5.28 28.73 0.58
N ALA A 765 -4.54 29.81 0.30
CA ALA A 765 -5.05 30.93 -0.52
C ALA A 765 -5.37 30.47 -1.95
N ALA A 766 -4.50 29.66 -2.54
CA ALA A 766 -4.74 29.08 -3.87
C ALA A 766 -5.98 28.15 -3.88
N LEU A 767 -6.15 27.33 -2.85
CA LEU A 767 -7.33 26.46 -2.69
C LEU A 767 -8.62 27.28 -2.55
N ALA A 768 -8.60 28.35 -1.74
CA ALA A 768 -9.75 29.25 -1.54
C ALA A 768 -10.16 30.01 -2.81
N GLN A 769 -9.19 30.37 -3.65
CA GLN A 769 -9.47 31.05 -4.94
C GLN A 769 -10.08 30.10 -5.98
N ALA A 770 -9.81 28.79 -5.87
CA ALA A 770 -10.32 27.79 -6.81
C ALA A 770 -11.72 27.27 -6.44
N GLN A 771 -12.18 27.48 -5.20
CA GLN A 771 -13.54 27.18 -4.74
C GLN A 771 -14.50 28.34 -5.00
#